data_ee857988170afc070a64d558a90c3029
#
_entry.id   ee857988170afc070a64d558a90c3029
#
_cell.length_a   1.000
_cell.length_b   1.000
_cell.length_c   1.000
_cell.angle_alpha   90.00
_cell.angle_beta   90.00
_cell.angle_gamma   90.00
#
_symmetry.space_group_name_H-M   'P 1'
#
loop_
_entity.id
_entity.type
_entity.pdbx_description
1 polymer ?
#
loop_
_entity_poly.entity_id
_entity_poly.type
_entity_poly.pdbx_seq_one_letter_code
_entity_poly.pdbx_strand_id
1 'polypeptide(L)'
;MITELLSPAGSYESFEAAIGAGADAVYVGGPAFGARAYAQNFTQEELITAIETAHIHNRKLYLTVNTLLKNRELDDQLFEYLLPYYEAGLDAVIVQDLGVFSFIRRNFPDLDIHASTQMTVTGLEGMRFLEEKGATRVVPARELSLEEISAMHKASPLEIETFIHGALCYSYSGQCLMSSIFGGRSGNRGRCAQPCRLPYSVTMDHRKYKGDKDFCALSLKDICTLDILPNILEAGVMSLKIEGRMKQPAYTAGVTAVYRKYLDMYLSGKEYHVQEKDRKYLLELFSRGGSCKGYYDMYRGPEMMAFANEKKSGNIQPEIRKIKEKIHGNLILSPESPVILEITCKGQTVTAMGGEVQFAKNQPMEEQRIRQQMEKLGNTDFQWEDLNIEINGRIFVPVKVLNEVRRDALSQLREALIGCQKRAQVTKQPTKSKDQAACHRRVTDSLPVYVSCERSDTAEVLLNEPGITGFYFPFDTMEKYFSPELAASSELYLSTPHIHRGEIPEKWLRSAQKWLEQGMKGFLVRNLESYAILKKMGYGEKCILDASMYTWNDQSVDFWREEGVLRNTVPLELNEGELKHRDNTSSELLLYGYIPLMLSAQCVRKNLFGCTGKYETAYLKDRYNSEFPVKCSCDPWGKNISEKAKYCYNIIYNSIPYGLPGEKDQVKKLNLHSLRLAFTIEEPEKAKAILKEFRTVYQENGKPSGRRYTKGHFKRGAE
;
A
#
# COMPACT_ATOMS: atom_id res chain seq x y z
N MET A 1 26.08 4.42 -1.43
CA MET A 1 24.60 4.38 -1.23
C MET A 1 24.34 3.37 -0.14
N ILE A 2 23.65 3.73 0.94
CA ILE A 2 23.34 2.79 2.03
C ILE A 2 22.07 2.06 1.62
N THR A 3 22.19 0.75 1.39
CA THR A 3 21.02 -0.10 1.06
C THR A 3 20.42 -0.66 2.33
N GLU A 4 19.13 -0.57 2.47
CA GLU A 4 18.33 -1.03 3.61
C GLU A 4 17.68 -2.38 3.33
N LEU A 5 17.81 -3.34 4.23
CA LEU A 5 17.03 -4.57 4.25
C LEU A 5 15.83 -4.39 5.19
N LEU A 6 14.63 -4.30 4.62
CA LEU A 6 13.39 -4.03 5.35
C LEU A 6 12.60 -5.30 5.59
N SER A 7 12.50 -5.71 6.86
CA SER A 7 11.87 -6.95 7.28
C SER A 7 10.44 -6.73 7.84
N PRO A 8 9.51 -7.68 7.66
CA PRO A 8 8.18 -7.60 8.26
C PRO A 8 8.17 -8.07 9.71
N ALA A 9 7.36 -7.44 10.56
CA ALA A 9 6.99 -8.02 11.85
C ALA A 9 5.48 -7.89 12.10
N GLY A 10 4.86 -9.02 12.44
CA GLY A 10 3.45 -9.11 12.80
C GLY A 10 3.21 -9.28 14.30
N SER A 11 4.28 -9.42 15.09
CA SER A 11 4.31 -9.51 16.55
C SER A 11 5.66 -9.04 17.06
N TYR A 12 5.76 -8.78 18.37
CA TYR A 12 7.02 -8.38 19.00
C TYR A 12 8.12 -9.46 18.85
N GLU A 13 7.78 -10.74 18.93
CA GLU A 13 8.70 -11.85 18.67
C GLU A 13 9.25 -11.84 17.22
N SER A 14 8.40 -11.50 16.24
CA SER A 14 8.83 -11.35 14.85
C SER A 14 9.75 -10.14 14.67
N PHE A 15 9.56 -9.09 15.46
CA PHE A 15 10.44 -7.91 15.47
C PHE A 15 11.83 -8.28 16.02
N GLU A 16 11.92 -8.94 17.17
CA GLU A 16 13.19 -9.45 17.71
C GLU A 16 13.89 -10.37 16.69
N ALA A 17 13.13 -11.26 16.05
CA ALA A 17 13.63 -12.16 15.02
C ALA A 17 14.19 -11.43 13.78
N ALA A 18 13.53 -10.35 13.35
CA ALA A 18 13.97 -9.53 12.23
C ALA A 18 15.30 -8.83 12.52
N ILE A 19 15.38 -8.16 13.67
CA ILE A 19 16.60 -7.47 14.11
C ILE A 19 17.75 -8.46 14.30
N GLY A 20 17.48 -9.58 14.99
CA GLY A 20 18.45 -10.64 15.22
C GLY A 20 19.00 -11.29 13.95
N ALA A 21 18.22 -11.30 12.88
CA ALA A 21 18.61 -11.77 11.56
C ALA A 21 19.32 -10.73 10.69
N GLY A 22 19.51 -9.51 11.18
CA GLY A 22 20.25 -8.45 10.48
C GLY A 22 19.42 -7.53 9.60
N ALA A 23 18.13 -7.33 9.91
CA ALA A 23 17.34 -6.28 9.28
C ALA A 23 17.89 -4.88 9.64
N ASP A 24 17.93 -3.97 8.66
CA ASP A 24 18.30 -2.56 8.87
C ASP A 24 17.07 -1.75 9.32
N ALA A 25 15.89 -2.16 8.87
CA ALA A 25 14.62 -1.59 9.29
C ALA A 25 13.55 -2.68 9.41
N VAL A 26 12.53 -2.41 10.24
CA VAL A 26 11.38 -3.30 10.42
C VAL A 26 10.10 -2.53 10.19
N TYR A 27 9.16 -3.08 9.39
CA TYR A 27 7.84 -2.50 9.27
C TYR A 27 6.77 -3.33 9.99
N VAL A 28 5.93 -2.63 10.73
CA VAL A 28 4.96 -3.21 11.66
C VAL A 28 3.55 -2.68 11.43
N GLY A 29 2.57 -3.31 12.04
CA GLY A 29 1.22 -2.79 12.17
C GLY A 29 0.89 -2.58 13.64
N GLY A 30 0.28 -1.45 13.95
CA GLY A 30 -0.30 -1.20 15.25
C GLY A 30 -1.74 -1.76 15.36
N PRO A 31 -2.45 -1.46 16.45
CA PRO A 31 -3.80 -1.98 16.70
C PRO A 31 -4.86 -1.50 15.68
N ALA A 32 -4.57 -0.42 14.92
CA ALA A 32 -5.48 0.13 13.91
C ALA A 32 -4.76 0.52 12.63
N PHE A 33 -5.52 0.81 11.56
CA PHE A 33 -5.13 1.44 10.29
C PHE A 33 -4.11 0.69 9.43
N GLY A 34 -3.74 -0.54 9.77
CA GLY A 34 -2.81 -1.36 9.01
C GLY A 34 -3.48 -2.33 8.03
N ALA A 35 -2.89 -2.54 6.83
CA ALA A 35 -3.41 -3.42 5.78
C ALA A 35 -3.30 -4.94 6.09
N ARG A 36 -3.10 -5.34 7.31
CA ARG A 36 -3.09 -6.74 7.79
C ARG A 36 -3.85 -6.83 9.11
N ALA A 37 -5.15 -6.55 9.08
CA ALA A 37 -6.02 -6.50 10.26
C ALA A 37 -6.08 -7.83 11.04
N TYR A 38 -5.75 -8.96 10.40
CA TYR A 38 -5.75 -10.29 11.02
C TYR A 38 -4.35 -10.78 11.47
N ALA A 39 -3.30 -9.94 11.36
CA ALA A 39 -2.05 -10.19 12.08
C ALA A 39 -2.27 -9.97 13.58
N GLN A 40 -1.41 -10.52 14.42
CA GLN A 40 -1.48 -10.28 15.87
C GLN A 40 -1.37 -8.77 16.16
N ASN A 41 -0.51 -8.06 15.36
CA ASN A 41 -0.14 -6.66 15.50
C ASN A 41 0.41 -6.33 16.90
N PHE A 42 0.83 -5.09 17.10
CA PHE A 42 1.44 -4.63 18.36
C PHE A 42 0.40 -3.89 19.18
N THR A 43 0.46 -4.03 20.51
CA THR A 43 -0.17 -3.09 21.42
C THR A 43 0.55 -1.74 21.35
N GLN A 44 0.00 -0.71 21.97
CA GLN A 44 0.65 0.61 22.02
C GLN A 44 1.99 0.54 22.75
N GLU A 45 2.03 -0.14 23.89
CA GLU A 45 3.22 -0.32 24.74
C GLU A 45 4.31 -1.13 24.02
N GLU A 46 3.92 -2.23 23.37
CA GLU A 46 4.85 -3.03 22.57
C GLU A 46 5.45 -2.24 21.42
N LEU A 47 4.64 -1.37 20.77
CA LEU A 47 5.12 -0.56 19.64
C LEU A 47 6.09 0.52 20.10
N ILE A 48 5.83 1.20 21.21
CA ILE A 48 6.78 2.15 21.81
C ILE A 48 8.08 1.44 22.18
N THR A 49 7.99 0.29 22.85
CA THR A 49 9.16 -0.52 23.20
C THR A 49 9.94 -0.97 21.97
N ALA A 50 9.25 -1.33 20.88
CA ALA A 50 9.89 -1.72 19.61
C ALA A 50 10.63 -0.53 18.94
N ILE A 51 10.06 0.67 18.97
CA ILE A 51 10.74 1.90 18.49
C ILE A 51 12.03 2.13 19.26
N GLU A 52 11.95 2.14 20.59
CA GLU A 52 13.10 2.34 21.46
C GLU A 52 14.19 1.28 21.26
N THR A 53 13.77 -0.01 21.21
CA THR A 53 14.70 -1.12 20.98
C THR A 53 15.36 -1.04 19.59
N ALA A 54 14.60 -0.66 18.55
CA ALA A 54 15.16 -0.45 17.22
C ALA A 54 16.27 0.62 17.25
N HIS A 55 16.02 1.76 17.91
CA HIS A 55 16.99 2.85 18.03
C HIS A 55 18.23 2.47 18.84
N ILE A 56 18.08 1.71 19.94
CA ILE A 56 19.21 1.16 20.70
C ILE A 56 20.13 0.36 19.78
N HIS A 57 19.57 -0.39 18.83
CA HIS A 57 20.31 -1.20 17.86
C HIS A 57 20.66 -0.48 16.55
N ASN A 58 20.51 0.85 16.46
CA ASN A 58 20.68 1.64 15.22
C ASN A 58 19.84 1.06 14.06
N ARG A 59 18.62 0.65 14.34
CA ARG A 59 17.64 0.19 13.36
C ARG A 59 16.49 1.16 13.28
N LYS A 60 15.75 1.12 12.16
CA LYS A 60 14.56 1.94 11.94
C LYS A 60 13.29 1.13 12.11
N LEU A 61 12.22 1.80 12.50
CA LEU A 61 10.89 1.18 12.60
C LEU A 61 9.87 2.01 11.84
N TYR A 62 9.11 1.33 10.92
CA TYR A 62 8.10 1.95 10.09
C TYR A 62 6.71 1.42 10.43
N LEU A 63 5.77 2.33 10.73
CA LEU A 63 4.40 1.98 11.05
C LEU A 63 3.51 2.01 9.80
N THR A 64 2.74 0.94 9.58
CA THR A 64 1.77 0.95 8.49
C THR A 64 0.49 1.67 8.90
N VAL A 65 0.16 2.77 8.20
CA VAL A 65 -1.12 3.50 8.21
C VAL A 65 -1.66 3.45 6.77
N ASN A 66 -1.71 2.25 6.21
CA ASN A 66 -1.89 2.03 4.78
C ASN A 66 -3.24 1.40 4.44
N THR A 67 -4.27 1.84 5.11
CA THR A 67 -5.68 1.59 4.78
C THR A 67 -6.37 2.88 4.37
N LEU A 68 -7.45 2.76 3.61
CA LEU A 68 -8.35 3.88 3.32
C LEU A 68 -9.19 4.18 4.56
N LEU A 69 -9.21 5.44 5.02
CA LEU A 69 -9.90 5.85 6.23
C LEU A 69 -11.23 6.57 5.93
N LYS A 70 -12.21 6.31 6.77
CA LYS A 70 -13.48 7.04 6.79
C LYS A 70 -13.29 8.36 7.57
N ASN A 71 -14.13 9.37 7.32
CA ASN A 71 -14.04 10.67 8.01
C ASN A 71 -13.86 10.54 9.52
N ARG A 72 -14.75 9.76 10.18
CA ARG A 72 -14.69 9.57 11.63
C ARG A 72 -13.37 8.97 12.11
N GLU A 73 -12.80 8.01 11.38
CA GLU A 73 -11.53 7.39 11.75
C GLU A 73 -10.37 8.39 11.63
N LEU A 74 -10.40 9.21 10.58
CA LEU A 74 -9.36 10.20 10.32
C LEU A 74 -9.47 11.39 11.28
N ASP A 75 -10.67 11.95 11.45
CA ASP A 75 -10.86 13.16 12.20
C ASP A 75 -10.80 12.95 13.72
N ASP A 76 -11.36 11.82 14.21
CA ASP A 76 -11.51 11.58 15.64
C ASP A 76 -10.39 10.72 16.25
N GLN A 77 -9.72 9.88 15.46
CA GLN A 77 -8.86 8.83 16.01
C GLN A 77 -7.40 8.93 15.57
N LEU A 78 -7.10 9.37 14.34
CA LEU A 78 -5.75 9.23 13.75
C LEU A 78 -4.70 10.05 14.51
N PHE A 79 -5.03 11.26 14.99
CA PHE A 79 -4.08 12.11 15.72
C PHE A 79 -3.64 11.44 17.03
N GLU A 80 -4.60 11.07 17.87
CA GLU A 80 -4.35 10.42 19.16
C GLU A 80 -3.65 9.06 19.01
N TYR A 81 -3.94 8.36 17.91
CA TYR A 81 -3.27 7.11 17.57
C TYR A 81 -1.79 7.29 17.24
N LEU A 82 -1.43 8.33 16.49
CA LEU A 82 -0.05 8.55 16.04
C LEU A 82 0.83 9.28 17.06
N LEU A 83 0.23 10.14 17.88
CA LEU A 83 0.96 11.03 18.79
C LEU A 83 1.98 10.30 19.68
N PRO A 84 1.64 9.22 20.42
CA PRO A 84 2.60 8.54 21.29
C PRO A 84 3.78 7.91 20.53
N TYR A 85 3.57 7.47 19.31
CA TYR A 85 4.66 6.90 18.47
C TYR A 85 5.54 7.98 17.88
N TYR A 86 4.93 9.12 17.50
CA TYR A 86 5.69 10.29 17.05
C TYR A 86 6.62 10.80 18.15
N GLU A 87 6.10 10.97 19.37
CA GLU A 87 6.88 11.39 20.56
C GLU A 87 8.00 10.38 20.89
N ALA A 88 7.75 9.07 20.74
CA ALA A 88 8.74 8.02 20.91
C ALA A 88 9.82 7.99 19.82
N GLY A 89 9.67 8.78 18.74
CA GLY A 89 10.67 8.89 17.68
C GLY A 89 10.42 7.99 16.46
N LEU A 90 9.19 7.52 16.22
CA LEU A 90 8.86 6.71 15.05
C LEU A 90 9.47 7.25 13.76
N ASP A 91 10.24 6.42 13.02
CA ASP A 91 11.02 6.90 11.88
C ASP A 91 10.15 7.27 10.68
N ALA A 92 9.18 6.45 10.31
CA ALA A 92 8.29 6.73 9.18
C ALA A 92 6.93 6.03 9.30
N VAL A 93 5.98 6.53 8.51
CA VAL A 93 4.69 5.86 8.26
C VAL A 93 4.54 5.47 6.80
N ILE A 94 3.94 4.30 6.55
CA ILE A 94 3.62 3.82 5.19
C ILE A 94 2.15 4.11 4.93
N VAL A 95 1.84 4.97 3.94
CA VAL A 95 0.50 5.54 3.73
C VAL A 95 -0.03 5.22 2.32
N GLN A 96 -1.36 4.93 2.23
CA GLN A 96 -2.09 4.75 0.97
C GLN A 96 -3.02 5.93 0.66
N ASP A 97 -3.74 6.42 1.65
CA ASP A 97 -4.80 7.43 1.53
C ASP A 97 -4.21 8.84 1.45
N LEU A 98 -4.51 9.60 0.41
CA LEU A 98 -3.99 10.97 0.23
C LEU A 98 -4.56 11.95 1.27
N GLY A 99 -5.75 11.70 1.82
CA GLY A 99 -6.27 12.46 2.96
C GLY A 99 -5.48 12.21 4.23
N VAL A 100 -5.11 10.95 4.49
CA VAL A 100 -4.20 10.56 5.59
C VAL A 100 -2.82 11.17 5.38
N PHE A 101 -2.30 11.13 4.14
CA PHE A 101 -1.03 11.75 3.77
C PHE A 101 -1.00 13.24 4.10
N SER A 102 -2.00 13.99 3.64
CA SER A 102 -2.12 15.42 3.90
C SER A 102 -2.29 15.72 5.40
N PHE A 103 -3.08 14.91 6.11
CA PHE A 103 -3.28 15.02 7.55
C PHE A 103 -1.97 14.85 8.33
N ILE A 104 -1.18 13.80 8.01
CA ILE A 104 0.09 13.52 8.69
C ILE A 104 1.09 14.64 8.40
N ARG A 105 1.22 15.07 7.17
CA ARG A 105 2.15 16.17 6.80
C ARG A 105 1.87 17.47 7.55
N ARG A 106 0.59 17.75 7.81
CA ARG A 106 0.13 18.96 8.55
C ARG A 106 0.39 18.85 10.05
N ASN A 107 0.11 17.70 10.65
CA ASN A 107 0.11 17.54 12.10
C ASN A 107 1.42 16.99 12.67
N PHE A 108 2.21 16.28 11.88
CA PHE A 108 3.44 15.60 12.25
C PHE A 108 4.56 15.92 11.23
N PRO A 109 5.06 17.18 11.20
CA PRO A 109 5.92 17.68 10.12
C PRO A 109 7.24 16.91 9.98
N ASP A 110 7.79 16.41 11.10
CA ASP A 110 9.07 15.69 11.13
C ASP A 110 8.93 14.17 10.94
N LEU A 111 7.72 13.68 10.64
CA LEU A 111 7.48 12.27 10.41
C LEU A 111 7.61 11.95 8.92
N ASP A 112 8.52 11.07 8.56
CA ASP A 112 8.70 10.62 7.18
C ASP A 112 7.47 9.85 6.68
N ILE A 113 7.12 10.10 5.41
CA ILE A 113 5.99 9.44 4.76
C ILE A 113 6.48 8.60 3.57
N HIS A 114 6.30 7.30 3.67
CA HIS A 114 6.54 6.35 2.59
C HIS A 114 5.24 6.08 1.83
N ALA A 115 5.20 6.43 0.55
CA ALA A 115 4.06 6.16 -0.30
C ALA A 115 3.91 4.65 -0.54
N SER A 116 2.80 4.08 -0.07
CA SER A 116 2.54 2.63 -0.15
C SER A 116 2.41 2.14 -1.59
N THR A 117 2.80 0.90 -1.87
CA THR A 117 2.49 0.22 -3.14
C THR A 117 0.98 0.20 -3.47
N GLN A 118 0.12 0.38 -2.46
CA GLN A 118 -1.33 0.47 -2.65
C GLN A 118 -1.78 1.81 -3.27
N MET A 119 -0.91 2.82 -3.35
CA MET A 119 -1.17 4.03 -4.15
C MET A 119 -1.06 3.77 -5.67
N THR A 120 -0.57 2.61 -6.07
CA THR A 120 -0.44 2.17 -7.46
C THR A 120 0.40 3.16 -8.30
N VAL A 121 1.57 3.54 -7.80
CA VAL A 121 2.51 4.38 -8.54
C VAL A 121 3.14 3.56 -9.66
N THR A 122 2.84 3.91 -10.91
CA THR A 122 3.20 3.13 -12.09
C THR A 122 4.19 3.82 -13.03
N GLY A 123 4.67 4.99 -12.66
CA GLY A 123 5.63 5.74 -13.47
C GLY A 123 6.24 6.93 -12.75
N LEU A 124 7.10 7.63 -13.48
CA LEU A 124 7.93 8.72 -12.98
C LEU A 124 7.12 9.95 -12.53
N GLU A 125 6.08 10.31 -13.29
CA GLU A 125 5.37 11.57 -13.02
C GLU A 125 4.49 11.42 -11.75
N GLY A 126 3.90 10.25 -11.53
CA GLY A 126 3.21 9.94 -10.26
C GLY A 126 4.18 9.92 -9.06
N MET A 127 5.40 9.43 -9.25
CA MET A 127 6.45 9.48 -8.22
C MET A 127 6.83 10.93 -7.89
N ARG A 128 7.09 11.77 -8.90
CA ARG A 128 7.42 13.19 -8.74
C ARG A 128 6.30 13.98 -8.06
N PHE A 129 5.07 13.68 -8.42
CA PHE A 129 3.91 14.28 -7.76
C PHE A 129 3.91 14.01 -6.25
N LEU A 130 4.19 12.77 -5.83
CA LEU A 130 4.28 12.44 -4.40
C LEU A 130 5.49 13.07 -3.72
N GLU A 131 6.62 13.19 -4.41
CA GLU A 131 7.80 13.93 -3.96
C GLU A 131 7.45 15.40 -3.68
N GLU A 132 6.78 16.08 -4.63
CA GLU A 132 6.29 17.46 -4.44
C GLU A 132 5.37 17.61 -3.23
N LYS A 133 4.62 16.55 -2.87
CA LYS A 133 3.75 16.53 -1.68
C LYS A 133 4.49 16.20 -0.39
N GLY A 134 5.77 15.87 -0.47
CA GLY A 134 6.64 15.60 0.69
C GLY A 134 6.71 14.13 1.07
N ALA A 135 6.48 13.19 0.16
CA ALA A 135 6.90 11.81 0.37
C ALA A 135 8.42 11.74 0.42
N THR A 136 8.98 10.92 1.32
CA THR A 136 10.42 10.69 1.41
C THR A 136 10.84 9.39 0.72
N ARG A 137 9.87 8.47 0.49
CA ARG A 137 10.07 7.19 -0.19
C ARG A 137 8.82 6.78 -0.97
N VAL A 138 9.02 6.11 -2.08
CA VAL A 138 7.94 5.47 -2.84
C VAL A 138 8.14 3.95 -2.91
N VAL A 139 7.04 3.20 -2.73
CA VAL A 139 6.97 1.78 -3.03
C VAL A 139 6.16 1.62 -4.32
N PRO A 140 6.79 1.60 -5.50
CA PRO A 140 6.07 1.55 -6.76
C PRO A 140 5.26 0.25 -6.90
N ALA A 141 4.40 0.23 -7.91
CA ALA A 141 3.64 -0.97 -8.25
C ALA A 141 4.59 -2.15 -8.52
N ARG A 142 4.26 -3.33 -7.97
CA ARG A 142 5.09 -4.55 -8.07
C ARG A 142 5.28 -5.06 -9.49
N GLU A 143 4.48 -4.54 -10.39
CA GLU A 143 4.42 -4.88 -11.79
C GLU A 143 5.46 -4.14 -12.65
N LEU A 144 6.20 -3.17 -12.07
CA LEU A 144 7.27 -2.46 -12.77
C LEU A 144 8.50 -3.35 -13.00
N SER A 145 9.14 -3.16 -14.14
CA SER A 145 10.42 -3.78 -14.48
C SER A 145 11.59 -3.03 -13.88
N LEU A 146 12.77 -3.67 -13.84
CA LEU A 146 14.01 -3.01 -13.41
C LEU A 146 14.38 -1.82 -14.32
N GLU A 147 14.05 -1.90 -15.61
CA GLU A 147 14.27 -0.80 -16.55
C GLU A 147 13.44 0.44 -16.16
N GLU A 148 12.14 0.26 -15.86
CA GLU A 148 11.26 1.33 -15.41
C GLU A 148 11.71 1.92 -14.06
N ILE A 149 12.08 1.06 -13.10
CA ILE A 149 12.59 1.46 -11.79
C ILE A 149 13.89 2.26 -11.94
N SER A 150 14.82 1.80 -12.78
CA SER A 150 16.08 2.52 -13.04
C SER A 150 15.84 3.89 -13.68
N ALA A 151 14.87 3.99 -14.59
CA ALA A 151 14.49 5.27 -15.19
C ALA A 151 13.92 6.24 -14.14
N MET A 152 13.09 5.75 -13.22
CA MET A 152 12.54 6.54 -12.11
C MET A 152 13.65 7.01 -11.16
N HIS A 153 14.56 6.12 -10.76
CA HIS A 153 15.68 6.47 -9.88
C HIS A 153 16.60 7.53 -10.47
N LYS A 154 16.93 7.42 -11.78
CA LYS A 154 17.81 8.39 -12.46
C LYS A 154 17.19 9.78 -12.58
N ALA A 155 15.86 9.88 -12.51
CA ALA A 155 15.12 11.09 -12.79
C ALA A 155 14.52 11.78 -11.55
N SER A 156 14.64 11.19 -10.35
CA SER A 156 14.19 11.75 -9.07
C SER A 156 15.10 11.29 -7.92
N PRO A 157 15.37 12.14 -6.93
CA PRO A 157 16.14 11.78 -5.73
C PRO A 157 15.33 10.96 -4.72
N LEU A 158 14.02 10.81 -4.91
CA LEU A 158 13.13 10.10 -3.99
C LEU A 158 13.56 8.64 -3.82
N GLU A 159 13.62 8.17 -2.59
CA GLU A 159 14.00 6.77 -2.31
C GLU A 159 12.99 5.79 -2.91
N ILE A 160 13.51 4.73 -3.52
CA ILE A 160 12.71 3.63 -4.08
C ILE A 160 12.85 2.39 -3.21
N GLU A 161 11.69 1.85 -2.80
CA GLU A 161 11.57 0.60 -2.06
C GLU A 161 10.87 -0.46 -2.94
N THR A 162 11.38 -1.68 -3.01
CA THR A 162 10.74 -2.76 -3.80
C THR A 162 10.67 -4.06 -3.03
N PHE A 163 9.68 -4.92 -3.37
CA PHE A 163 9.55 -6.24 -2.79
C PHE A 163 10.52 -7.24 -3.39
N ILE A 164 11.28 -7.92 -2.53
CA ILE A 164 12.28 -8.91 -2.94
C ILE A 164 11.87 -10.35 -2.62
N HIS A 165 10.96 -10.56 -1.65
CA HIS A 165 10.53 -11.89 -1.24
C HIS A 165 9.08 -11.92 -0.74
N GLY A 166 8.41 -13.07 -0.90
CA GLY A 166 7.11 -13.37 -0.32
C GLY A 166 5.95 -13.26 -1.31
N ALA A 167 4.73 -13.06 -0.81
CA ALA A 167 3.50 -13.16 -1.60
C ALA A 167 3.34 -12.06 -2.65
N LEU A 168 3.04 -12.45 -3.91
CA LEU A 168 2.58 -11.54 -4.95
C LEU A 168 1.05 -11.41 -4.93
N CYS A 169 0.56 -10.20 -5.17
CA CYS A 169 -0.84 -9.93 -5.44
C CYS A 169 -1.12 -10.16 -6.94
N TYR A 170 -2.28 -10.76 -7.27
CA TYR A 170 -2.71 -10.93 -8.67
C TYR A 170 -3.15 -9.60 -9.30
N SER A 171 -3.77 -8.72 -8.50
CA SER A 171 -4.14 -7.36 -8.90
C SER A 171 -2.98 -6.39 -8.66
N TYR A 172 -2.93 -5.30 -9.42
CA TYR A 172 -2.20 -4.12 -8.98
C TYR A 172 -2.61 -3.80 -7.55
N SER A 173 -1.64 -3.61 -6.67
CA SER A 173 -1.90 -3.35 -5.25
C SER A 173 -2.71 -2.06 -5.10
N GLY A 174 -3.79 -2.11 -4.31
CA GLY A 174 -4.74 -1.00 -4.20
C GLY A 174 -5.93 -1.08 -5.17
N GLN A 175 -5.81 -1.80 -6.30
CA GLN A 175 -6.81 -1.84 -7.37
C GLN A 175 -7.65 -3.15 -7.37
N CYS A 176 -8.01 -3.64 -6.16
CA CYS A 176 -8.81 -4.86 -6.03
C CYS A 176 -9.99 -4.66 -5.07
N LEU A 177 -11.20 -4.78 -5.58
CA LEU A 177 -12.46 -4.73 -4.84
C LEU A 177 -13.13 -6.11 -4.70
N MET A 178 -12.52 -7.19 -5.20
CA MET A 178 -13.18 -8.50 -5.30
C MET A 178 -13.57 -9.06 -3.92
N SER A 179 -12.65 -9.02 -2.95
CA SER A 179 -12.92 -9.47 -1.58
C SER A 179 -13.97 -8.61 -0.88
N SER A 180 -13.96 -7.31 -1.15
CA SER A 180 -14.91 -6.34 -0.64
C SER A 180 -16.31 -6.58 -1.17
N ILE A 181 -16.48 -6.64 -2.48
CA ILE A 181 -17.80 -6.83 -3.13
C ILE A 181 -18.41 -8.19 -2.79
N PHE A 182 -17.61 -9.26 -2.71
CA PHE A 182 -18.15 -10.60 -2.39
C PHE A 182 -18.55 -10.75 -0.92
N GLY A 183 -17.70 -10.30 0.01
CA GLY A 183 -17.85 -10.61 1.43
C GLY A 183 -17.85 -9.41 2.38
N GLY A 184 -17.80 -8.16 1.89
CA GLY A 184 -17.66 -6.97 2.73
C GLY A 184 -16.24 -6.71 3.22
N ARG A 185 -15.30 -7.63 3.02
CA ARG A 185 -13.92 -7.61 3.55
C ARG A 185 -13.01 -6.88 2.59
N SER A 186 -12.82 -5.57 2.78
CA SER A 186 -11.99 -4.78 1.89
C SER A 186 -10.49 -5.09 2.02
N GLY A 187 -9.84 -5.33 0.86
CA GLY A 187 -8.39 -5.44 0.78
C GLY A 187 -7.69 -4.11 1.08
N ASN A 188 -8.30 -3.00 0.72
CA ASN A 188 -7.82 -1.64 0.99
C ASN A 188 -8.04 -1.20 2.45
N ARG A 189 -8.72 -2.04 3.24
CA ARG A 189 -8.88 -1.89 4.69
C ARG A 189 -8.25 -3.06 5.47
N GLY A 190 -7.34 -3.79 4.83
CA GLY A 190 -6.54 -4.84 5.45
C GLY A 190 -7.24 -6.18 5.66
N ARG A 191 -8.46 -6.38 5.14
CA ARG A 191 -9.30 -7.55 5.42
C ARG A 191 -9.45 -8.52 4.25
N CYS A 192 -8.53 -8.50 3.28
CA CYS A 192 -8.60 -9.34 2.07
C CYS A 192 -8.76 -10.84 2.38
N ALA A 193 -9.83 -11.46 1.84
CA ALA A 193 -10.10 -12.89 1.94
C ALA A 193 -9.34 -13.74 0.91
N GLN A 194 -8.53 -13.13 0.05
CA GLN A 194 -7.75 -13.76 -1.02
C GLN A 194 -8.61 -14.55 -2.04
N PRO A 195 -9.69 -13.99 -2.61
CA PRO A 195 -10.52 -14.71 -3.59
C PRO A 195 -9.75 -15.12 -4.85
N CYS A 196 -8.66 -14.44 -5.21
CA CYS A 196 -7.77 -14.82 -6.31
C CYS A 196 -7.06 -16.19 -6.10
N ARG A 197 -7.10 -16.72 -4.88
CA ARG A 197 -6.51 -18.05 -4.53
C ARG A 197 -7.54 -19.18 -4.57
N LEU A 198 -8.78 -18.89 -4.95
CA LEU A 198 -9.83 -19.89 -5.09
C LEU A 198 -9.86 -20.49 -6.51
N PRO A 199 -10.43 -21.71 -6.68
CA PRO A 199 -10.59 -22.31 -7.98
C PRO A 199 -11.62 -21.56 -8.85
N TYR A 200 -11.29 -21.41 -10.14
CA TYR A 200 -12.18 -20.89 -11.18
C TYR A 200 -12.06 -21.73 -12.45
N SER A 201 -13.18 -22.10 -13.05
CA SER A 201 -13.16 -22.55 -14.43
C SER A 201 -13.11 -21.37 -15.40
N VAL A 202 -12.43 -21.53 -16.52
CA VAL A 202 -12.22 -20.46 -17.49
C VAL A 202 -12.81 -20.85 -18.84
N THR A 203 -13.58 -19.94 -19.44
CA THR A 203 -14.17 -20.09 -20.77
C THR A 203 -13.79 -18.88 -21.63
N MET A 204 -13.44 -19.10 -22.88
CA MET A 204 -13.18 -18.10 -23.90
C MET A 204 -13.63 -18.62 -25.26
N ASP A 205 -14.32 -17.80 -26.05
CA ASP A 205 -14.82 -18.15 -27.38
C ASP A 205 -15.54 -19.51 -27.40
N HIS A 206 -16.41 -19.75 -26.42
CA HIS A 206 -17.12 -21.02 -26.19
C HIS A 206 -16.19 -22.22 -25.90
N ARG A 207 -14.89 -22.03 -25.76
CA ARG A 207 -13.90 -23.05 -25.39
C ARG A 207 -13.65 -23.02 -23.89
N LYS A 208 -13.94 -24.11 -23.22
CA LYS A 208 -13.61 -24.29 -21.81
C LYS A 208 -12.17 -24.76 -21.68
N TYR A 209 -11.38 -24.08 -20.81
CA TYR A 209 -10.05 -24.57 -20.43
C TYR A 209 -10.20 -25.85 -19.61
N LYS A 210 -9.48 -26.88 -19.98
CA LYS A 210 -9.47 -28.19 -19.29
C LYS A 210 -8.47 -28.11 -18.12
N GLY A 211 -8.87 -27.48 -17.02
CA GLY A 211 -8.15 -27.52 -15.74
C GLY A 211 -8.78 -28.54 -14.79
N ASP A 212 -8.02 -28.95 -13.79
CA ASP A 212 -8.50 -29.80 -12.71
C ASP A 212 -9.56 -29.08 -11.86
N LYS A 213 -10.28 -29.84 -11.00
CA LYS A 213 -11.34 -29.30 -10.15
C LYS A 213 -10.87 -28.17 -9.26
N ASP A 214 -9.60 -28.20 -8.82
CA ASP A 214 -8.98 -27.24 -7.91
C ASP A 214 -8.08 -26.21 -8.65
N PHE A 215 -8.33 -26.00 -9.94
CA PHE A 215 -7.54 -25.11 -10.78
C PHE A 215 -7.70 -23.63 -10.39
N CYS A 216 -6.63 -23.03 -9.87
CA CYS A 216 -6.58 -21.66 -9.38
C CYS A 216 -6.05 -20.71 -10.48
N ALA A 217 -6.95 -20.30 -11.39
CA ALA A 217 -6.60 -19.49 -12.57
C ALA A 217 -5.96 -18.11 -12.26
N LEU A 218 -6.16 -17.58 -11.04
CA LEU A 218 -5.71 -16.27 -10.60
C LEU A 218 -4.62 -16.35 -9.49
N SER A 219 -4.07 -17.52 -9.19
CA SER A 219 -3.09 -17.69 -8.13
C SER A 219 -1.67 -17.52 -8.66
N LEU A 220 -0.89 -16.58 -8.09
CA LEU A 220 0.53 -16.38 -8.39
C LEU A 220 1.42 -17.17 -7.43
N LYS A 221 2.60 -17.58 -7.90
CA LYS A 221 3.73 -18.01 -7.07
C LYS A 221 4.21 -16.86 -6.20
N ASP A 222 4.94 -17.17 -5.14
CA ASP A 222 5.60 -16.17 -4.32
C ASP A 222 6.84 -15.61 -5.04
N ILE A 223 7.19 -14.34 -4.78
CA ILE A 223 8.41 -13.73 -5.34
C ILE A 223 9.63 -14.19 -4.54
N CYS A 224 10.71 -14.50 -5.24
CA CYS A 224 12.06 -14.69 -4.69
C CYS A 224 13.06 -14.13 -5.69
N THR A 225 13.74 -13.06 -5.33
CA THR A 225 14.65 -12.33 -6.21
C THR A 225 16.12 -12.57 -5.89
N LEU A 226 16.42 -13.60 -5.12
CA LEU A 226 17.77 -13.84 -4.64
C LEU A 226 18.80 -13.87 -5.79
N ASP A 227 18.45 -14.48 -6.92
CA ASP A 227 19.32 -14.58 -8.08
C ASP A 227 19.56 -13.28 -8.85
N ILE A 228 18.66 -12.30 -8.68
CA ILE A 228 18.71 -11.02 -9.39
C ILE A 228 18.89 -9.83 -8.42
N LEU A 229 19.29 -10.11 -7.18
CA LEU A 229 19.50 -9.07 -6.16
C LEU A 229 20.50 -7.99 -6.62
N PRO A 230 21.66 -8.33 -7.25
CA PRO A 230 22.56 -7.33 -7.81
C PRO A 230 21.88 -6.39 -8.81
N ASN A 231 21.10 -6.94 -9.75
CA ASN A 231 20.39 -6.13 -10.76
C ASN A 231 19.37 -5.17 -10.13
N ILE A 232 18.70 -5.58 -9.02
CA ILE A 232 17.77 -4.73 -8.27
C ILE A 232 18.54 -3.55 -7.65
N LEU A 233 19.70 -3.80 -7.06
CA LEU A 233 20.56 -2.78 -6.47
C LEU A 233 21.12 -1.82 -7.53
N GLU A 234 21.57 -2.34 -8.65
CA GLU A 234 22.06 -1.57 -9.81
C GLU A 234 20.96 -0.71 -10.45
N ALA A 235 19.69 -1.13 -10.36
CA ALA A 235 18.55 -0.32 -10.78
C ALA A 235 18.27 0.88 -9.85
N GLY A 236 19.00 1.01 -8.72
CA GLY A 236 18.88 2.14 -7.80
C GLY A 236 17.87 1.95 -6.69
N VAL A 237 17.47 0.71 -6.40
CA VAL A 237 16.60 0.41 -5.25
C VAL A 237 17.37 0.59 -3.95
N MET A 238 16.84 1.42 -3.05
CA MET A 238 17.48 1.73 -1.77
C MET A 238 16.93 0.89 -0.61
N SER A 239 15.68 0.44 -0.67
CA SER A 239 15.07 -0.41 0.37
C SER A 239 14.54 -1.71 -0.22
N LEU A 240 15.03 -2.82 0.32
CA LEU A 240 14.75 -4.20 -0.09
C LEU A 240 13.70 -4.79 0.85
N LYS A 241 12.44 -4.81 0.43
CA LYS A 241 11.31 -5.20 1.29
C LYS A 241 10.94 -6.68 1.20
N ILE A 242 10.88 -7.32 2.35
CA ILE A 242 10.34 -8.69 2.50
C ILE A 242 8.85 -8.61 2.85
N GLU A 243 7.96 -9.29 2.09
CA GLU A 243 6.55 -9.42 2.45
C GLU A 243 6.36 -10.57 3.44
N GLY A 244 5.59 -10.36 4.53
CA GLY A 244 5.39 -11.44 5.47
C GLY A 244 4.81 -11.12 6.84
N ARG A 245 4.16 -9.96 7.09
CA ARG A 245 3.61 -9.60 8.42
C ARG A 245 2.65 -10.63 9.05
N MET A 246 2.05 -11.50 8.25
CA MET A 246 1.19 -12.59 8.74
C MET A 246 1.94 -13.92 8.90
N LYS A 247 3.28 -13.89 8.89
CA LYS A 247 4.12 -15.08 9.00
C LYS A 247 4.66 -15.21 10.42
N GLN A 248 5.08 -16.44 10.76
CA GLN A 248 5.70 -16.77 12.04
C GLN A 248 7.11 -16.16 12.16
N PRO A 249 7.62 -15.95 13.38
CA PRO A 249 8.99 -15.44 13.63
C PRO A 249 10.07 -16.22 12.88
N ALA A 250 9.93 -17.53 12.77
CA ALA A 250 10.85 -18.38 12.01
C ALA A 250 10.98 -18.02 10.54
N TYR A 251 9.87 -17.65 9.88
CA TYR A 251 9.91 -17.16 8.51
C TYR A 251 10.66 -15.83 8.43
N THR A 252 10.35 -14.90 9.31
CA THR A 252 11.00 -13.58 9.37
C THR A 252 12.51 -13.73 9.57
N ALA A 253 12.94 -14.49 10.57
CA ALA A 253 14.36 -14.73 10.83
C ALA A 253 15.05 -15.39 9.63
N GLY A 254 14.51 -16.48 9.12
CA GLY A 254 15.14 -17.26 8.06
C GLY A 254 15.26 -16.51 6.74
N VAL A 255 14.21 -15.81 6.31
CA VAL A 255 14.25 -15.03 5.07
C VAL A 255 15.21 -13.85 5.20
N THR A 256 15.13 -13.10 6.31
CA THR A 256 16.00 -11.95 6.56
C THR A 256 17.48 -12.37 6.60
N ALA A 257 17.82 -13.44 7.31
CA ALA A 257 19.20 -13.92 7.41
C ALA A 257 19.79 -14.32 6.04
N VAL A 258 19.01 -14.97 5.18
CA VAL A 258 19.46 -15.33 3.85
C VAL A 258 19.69 -14.08 3.00
N TYR A 259 18.73 -13.15 2.96
CA TYR A 259 18.94 -11.91 2.18
C TYR A 259 20.07 -11.05 2.75
N ARG A 260 20.25 -10.98 4.08
CA ARG A 260 21.40 -10.30 4.71
C ARG A 260 22.73 -10.88 4.24
N LYS A 261 22.87 -12.23 4.26
CA LYS A 261 24.06 -12.92 3.79
C LYS A 261 24.44 -12.52 2.36
N TYR A 262 23.45 -12.50 1.45
CA TYR A 262 23.69 -12.22 0.04
C TYR A 262 23.86 -10.72 -0.24
N LEU A 263 23.19 -9.87 0.50
CA LEU A 263 23.40 -8.43 0.44
C LEU A 263 24.82 -8.07 0.91
N ASP A 264 25.29 -8.62 2.02
CA ASP A 264 26.66 -8.41 2.51
C ASP A 264 27.71 -8.97 1.54
N MET A 265 27.44 -10.12 0.92
CA MET A 265 28.30 -10.68 -0.14
C MET A 265 28.47 -9.69 -1.29
N TYR A 266 27.37 -9.12 -1.80
CA TYR A 266 27.40 -8.12 -2.87
C TYR A 266 28.11 -6.84 -2.44
N LEU A 267 27.76 -6.27 -1.29
CA LEU A 267 28.33 -5.02 -0.77
C LEU A 267 29.81 -5.13 -0.45
N SER A 268 30.31 -6.32 -0.11
CA SER A 268 31.75 -6.57 0.11
C SER A 268 32.57 -6.76 -1.17
N GLY A 269 31.93 -6.66 -2.35
CA GLY A 269 32.59 -6.88 -3.65
C GLY A 269 33.01 -8.32 -3.93
N LYS A 270 32.50 -9.31 -3.18
CA LYS A 270 32.75 -10.72 -3.45
C LYS A 270 31.96 -11.17 -4.66
N GLU A 271 32.45 -12.22 -5.34
CA GLU A 271 31.72 -12.85 -6.42
C GLU A 271 30.34 -13.31 -5.94
N TYR A 272 29.29 -12.83 -6.61
CA TYR A 272 27.91 -13.10 -6.22
C TYR A 272 27.45 -14.45 -6.77
N HIS A 273 27.35 -15.42 -5.90
CA HIS A 273 26.88 -16.76 -6.27
C HIS A 273 25.86 -17.30 -5.23
N VAL A 274 24.64 -17.60 -5.69
CA VAL A 274 23.58 -18.14 -4.84
C VAL A 274 23.71 -19.65 -4.71
N GLN A 275 23.86 -20.14 -3.49
CA GLN A 275 23.97 -21.57 -3.19
C GLN A 275 22.58 -22.23 -3.28
N GLU A 276 22.52 -23.41 -3.89
CA GLU A 276 21.27 -24.16 -4.08
C GLU A 276 20.59 -24.53 -2.74
N LYS A 277 21.38 -24.80 -1.69
CA LYS A 277 20.85 -25.05 -0.35
C LYS A 277 20.05 -23.89 0.20
N ASP A 278 20.44 -22.64 -0.08
CA ASP A 278 19.75 -21.44 0.42
C ASP A 278 18.45 -21.19 -0.37
N ARG A 279 18.42 -21.47 -1.69
CA ARG A 279 17.17 -21.47 -2.47
C ARG A 279 16.18 -22.48 -1.93
N LYS A 280 16.64 -23.72 -1.70
CA LYS A 280 15.82 -24.79 -1.16
C LYS A 280 15.30 -24.43 0.24
N TYR A 281 16.14 -23.88 1.09
CA TYR A 281 15.78 -23.41 2.42
C TYR A 281 14.65 -22.36 2.39
N LEU A 282 14.75 -21.36 1.52
CA LEU A 282 13.69 -20.34 1.36
C LEU A 282 12.35 -20.94 0.90
N LEU A 283 12.37 -21.91 -0.03
CA LEU A 283 11.18 -22.62 -0.50
C LEU A 283 10.55 -23.49 0.60
N GLU A 284 11.37 -24.07 1.45
CA GLU A 284 10.93 -24.92 2.57
C GLU A 284 10.38 -24.10 3.75
N LEU A 285 10.91 -22.89 3.99
CA LEU A 285 10.34 -21.96 4.98
C LEU A 285 8.88 -21.62 4.64
N PHE A 286 8.62 -21.28 3.40
CA PHE A 286 7.27 -21.10 2.89
C PHE A 286 7.26 -20.90 1.37
N SER A 287 6.40 -21.62 0.66
CA SER A 287 6.11 -21.35 -0.75
C SER A 287 4.67 -21.71 -1.12
N ARG A 288 4.18 -21.10 -2.21
CA ARG A 288 2.89 -21.41 -2.84
C ARG A 288 3.13 -21.86 -4.28
N GLY A 289 3.26 -23.17 -4.48
CA GLY A 289 3.52 -23.72 -5.81
C GLY A 289 4.87 -23.32 -6.40
N GLY A 290 5.86 -23.00 -5.55
CA GLY A 290 7.17 -22.50 -5.93
C GLY A 290 7.33 -20.99 -5.88
N SER A 291 8.39 -20.49 -6.50
CA SER A 291 8.72 -19.06 -6.57
C SER A 291 8.92 -18.57 -8.00
N CYS A 292 8.90 -17.25 -8.18
CA CYS A 292 9.22 -16.56 -9.42
C CYS A 292 10.00 -15.27 -9.12
N LYS A 293 10.63 -14.69 -10.15
CA LYS A 293 11.35 -13.41 -10.04
C LYS A 293 10.43 -12.16 -10.03
N GLY A 294 9.12 -12.35 -10.02
CA GLY A 294 8.15 -11.26 -10.16
C GLY A 294 8.12 -10.69 -11.58
N TYR A 295 7.92 -9.38 -11.71
CA TYR A 295 7.81 -8.69 -13.00
C TYR A 295 9.10 -7.97 -13.41
N TYR A 296 10.18 -8.14 -12.68
CA TYR A 296 11.41 -7.37 -12.88
C TYR A 296 12.03 -7.50 -14.28
N ASP A 297 11.89 -8.67 -14.93
CA ASP A 297 12.32 -8.92 -16.32
C ASP A 297 11.19 -8.63 -17.33
N MET A 298 10.15 -7.88 -16.97
CA MET A 298 8.91 -7.66 -17.75
C MET A 298 8.17 -8.95 -18.13
N TYR A 299 8.56 -10.08 -17.58
CA TYR A 299 7.93 -11.36 -17.89
C TYR A 299 6.55 -11.45 -17.25
N ARG A 300 5.58 -11.92 -18.02
CA ARG A 300 4.21 -12.24 -17.60
C ARG A 300 3.80 -13.51 -18.32
N GLY A 301 3.35 -14.51 -17.58
CA GLY A 301 2.98 -15.76 -18.22
C GLY A 301 2.72 -16.89 -17.23
N PRO A 302 2.44 -18.08 -17.74
CA PRO A 302 2.04 -19.24 -16.94
C PRO A 302 3.09 -19.68 -15.92
N GLU A 303 4.37 -19.38 -16.14
CA GLU A 303 5.46 -19.72 -15.20
C GLU A 303 5.36 -18.96 -13.87
N MET A 304 4.71 -17.79 -13.85
CA MET A 304 4.42 -17.05 -12.63
C MET A 304 3.21 -17.62 -11.86
N MET A 305 2.44 -18.52 -12.45
CA MET A 305 1.18 -19.00 -11.89
C MET A 305 1.38 -20.20 -10.98
N ALA A 306 0.61 -20.25 -9.90
CA ALA A 306 0.50 -21.36 -8.96
C ALA A 306 -0.88 -22.01 -9.13
N PHE A 307 -1.11 -22.67 -10.26
CA PHE A 307 -2.43 -23.20 -10.64
C PHE A 307 -3.00 -24.21 -9.64
N ALA A 308 -2.15 -25.00 -8.98
CA ALA A 308 -2.57 -25.93 -7.92
C ALA A 308 -2.65 -25.25 -6.52
N ASN A 309 -2.02 -24.08 -6.36
CA ASN A 309 -1.96 -23.32 -5.11
C ASN A 309 -1.52 -24.14 -3.89
N GLU A 310 -0.65 -25.12 -4.07
CA GLU A 310 -0.11 -25.97 -3.01
C GLU A 310 0.77 -25.12 -2.07
N LYS A 311 0.41 -25.10 -0.79
CA LYS A 311 1.21 -24.47 0.24
C LYS A 311 2.22 -25.48 0.78
N LYS A 312 3.49 -25.12 0.81
CA LYS A 312 4.54 -25.84 1.50
C LYS A 312 5.05 -24.97 2.65
N SER A 313 5.14 -25.56 3.83
CA SER A 313 5.71 -24.97 5.03
C SER A 313 6.44 -26.08 5.76
N GLY A 314 7.75 -26.01 5.83
CA GLY A 314 8.58 -26.95 6.57
C GLY A 314 8.59 -26.66 8.08
N ASN A 315 8.92 -27.66 8.88
CA ASN A 315 9.17 -27.51 10.33
C ASN A 315 10.60 -26.97 10.59
N ILE A 316 11.04 -25.99 9.81
CA ILE A 316 12.34 -25.37 9.99
C ILE A 316 12.21 -24.31 11.06
N GLN A 317 12.99 -24.44 12.12
CA GLN A 317 13.13 -23.41 13.16
C GLN A 317 14.54 -22.83 13.09
N PRO A 318 14.73 -21.68 12.45
CA PRO A 318 16.00 -20.98 12.49
C PRO A 318 16.30 -20.52 13.92
N GLU A 319 17.57 -20.44 14.27
CA GLU A 319 18.01 -19.84 15.52
C GLU A 319 17.64 -18.36 15.54
N ILE A 320 16.78 -17.95 16.46
CA ILE A 320 16.46 -16.55 16.70
C ILE A 320 17.48 -16.01 17.70
N ARG A 321 18.38 -15.16 17.22
CA ARG A 321 19.41 -14.54 18.05
C ARG A 321 18.92 -13.21 18.58
N LYS A 322 19.04 -13.03 19.91
CA LYS A 322 18.89 -11.70 20.51
C LYS A 322 20.17 -10.94 20.32
N ILE A 323 20.07 -9.75 19.71
CA ILE A 323 21.20 -8.84 19.62
C ILE A 323 21.37 -8.14 20.96
N LYS A 324 22.62 -7.92 21.35
CA LYS A 324 22.97 -7.09 22.50
C LYS A 324 24.07 -6.12 22.12
N GLU A 325 23.92 -4.87 22.54
CA GLU A 325 24.93 -3.86 22.33
C GLU A 325 26.07 -4.03 23.32
N LYS A 326 27.27 -3.86 22.83
CA LYS A 326 28.47 -3.94 23.64
C LYS A 326 28.63 -2.67 24.46
N ILE A 327 28.88 -2.81 25.76
CA ILE A 327 29.11 -1.71 26.69
C ILE A 327 30.46 -1.84 27.37
N HIS A 328 31.10 -0.70 27.62
CA HIS A 328 32.31 -0.59 28.40
C HIS A 328 31.96 -0.02 29.78
N GLY A 329 32.53 -0.56 30.83
CA GLY A 329 32.23 -0.13 32.19
C GLY A 329 33.47 0.12 33.03
N ASN A 330 33.40 1.13 33.91
CA ASN A 330 34.33 1.39 34.95
C ASN A 330 33.63 1.49 36.30
N LEU A 331 33.87 0.53 37.20
CA LEU A 331 33.32 0.49 38.54
C LEU A 331 34.36 0.88 39.55
N ILE A 332 34.14 1.97 40.30
CA ILE A 332 35.03 2.50 41.29
C ILE A 332 34.46 2.28 42.69
N LEU A 333 35.25 1.65 43.54
CA LEU A 333 34.87 1.27 44.91
C LEU A 333 35.96 1.77 45.88
N SER A 334 35.68 2.88 46.59
CA SER A 334 36.55 3.47 47.58
C SER A 334 35.83 3.60 48.91
N PRO A 335 36.44 3.23 50.06
CA PRO A 335 35.82 3.37 51.38
C PRO A 335 35.33 4.80 51.62
N GLU A 336 34.21 4.95 52.32
CA GLU A 336 33.57 6.22 52.69
C GLU A 336 33.15 7.08 51.48
N SER A 337 33.03 6.42 50.30
CA SER A 337 32.58 7.07 49.05
C SER A 337 31.42 6.26 48.49
N PRO A 338 30.56 6.89 47.68
CA PRO A 338 29.51 6.13 46.97
C PRO A 338 30.12 5.14 45.99
N VAL A 339 29.44 4.04 45.70
CA VAL A 339 29.76 3.20 44.56
C VAL A 339 29.53 3.99 43.30
N ILE A 340 30.54 4.09 42.42
CA ILE A 340 30.41 4.80 41.14
C ILE A 340 30.55 3.79 40.01
N LEU A 341 29.56 3.74 39.13
CA LEU A 341 29.60 2.97 37.92
C LEU A 341 29.42 3.89 36.71
N GLU A 342 30.47 3.99 35.90
CA GLU A 342 30.41 4.62 34.59
C GLU A 342 30.25 3.58 33.50
N ILE A 343 29.31 3.77 32.58
CA ILE A 343 29.13 2.91 31.41
C ILE A 343 29.04 3.72 30.14
N THR A 344 29.67 3.19 29.09
CA THR A 344 29.72 3.83 27.76
C THR A 344 29.21 2.88 26.69
N CYS A 345 28.38 3.41 25.79
CA CYS A 345 27.87 2.71 24.59
C CYS A 345 27.64 3.74 23.47
N LYS A 346 28.14 3.44 22.27
CA LYS A 346 27.90 4.28 21.07
C LYS A 346 28.14 5.78 21.29
N GLY A 347 29.17 6.12 22.06
CA GLY A 347 29.55 7.51 22.34
C GLY A 347 28.72 8.19 23.44
N GLN A 348 27.71 7.50 24.00
CA GLN A 348 26.99 7.98 25.20
C GLN A 348 27.62 7.39 26.44
N THR A 349 27.92 8.25 27.41
CA THR A 349 28.49 7.88 28.72
C THR A 349 27.57 8.34 29.83
N VAL A 350 27.25 7.46 30.77
CA VAL A 350 26.45 7.75 31.94
C VAL A 350 27.13 7.30 33.20
N THR A 351 26.88 7.97 34.30
CA THR A 351 27.49 7.69 35.60
C THR A 351 26.36 7.52 36.64
N ALA A 352 26.26 6.33 37.20
CA ALA A 352 25.36 6.02 38.29
C ALA A 352 26.11 5.97 39.63
N MET A 353 25.51 6.49 40.67
CA MET A 353 26.07 6.50 42.05
C MET A 353 25.17 5.64 42.94
N GLY A 354 25.78 4.68 43.63
CA GLY A 354 25.11 3.80 44.59
C GLY A 354 25.31 4.23 46.05
N GLY A 355 24.91 3.33 46.96
CA GLY A 355 25.17 3.52 48.39
C GLY A 355 26.66 3.54 48.73
N GLU A 356 26.99 3.95 49.96
CA GLU A 356 28.36 4.13 50.46
C GLU A 356 29.11 2.79 50.59
N VAL A 357 30.36 2.78 50.15
CA VAL A 357 31.32 1.67 50.30
C VAL A 357 31.84 1.68 51.75
N GLN A 358 31.70 0.58 52.49
CA GLN A 358 32.12 0.45 53.86
C GLN A 358 33.53 -0.17 53.94
N PHE A 359 34.29 0.13 55.04
CA PHE A 359 35.44 -0.65 55.39
C PHE A 359 35.06 -2.07 55.76
N ALA A 360 35.77 -3.07 55.25
CA ALA A 360 35.54 -4.45 55.64
C ALA A 360 35.98 -4.70 57.10
N LYS A 361 35.00 -5.02 57.97
CA LYS A 361 35.29 -5.34 59.39
C LYS A 361 35.96 -6.69 59.55
N ASN A 362 35.63 -7.66 58.72
CA ASN A 362 36.16 -9.03 58.75
C ASN A 362 36.85 -9.32 57.40
N GLN A 363 36.19 -10.07 56.51
CA GLN A 363 36.75 -10.46 55.22
C GLN A 363 36.38 -9.43 54.16
N PRO A 364 37.38 -8.85 53.42
CA PRO A 364 37.13 -7.96 52.30
C PRO A 364 36.32 -8.64 51.19
N MET A 365 35.56 -7.89 50.44
CA MET A 365 34.85 -8.42 49.30
C MET A 365 35.82 -8.62 48.13
N GLU A 366 35.83 -9.84 47.58
CA GLU A 366 36.70 -10.20 46.45
C GLU A 366 36.18 -9.63 45.14
N GLU A 367 37.09 -9.19 44.27
CA GLU A 367 36.75 -8.66 42.93
C GLU A 367 35.88 -9.66 42.14
N GLN A 368 36.20 -10.95 42.19
CA GLN A 368 35.46 -11.98 41.48
C GLN A 368 33.97 -12.01 41.87
N ARG A 369 33.65 -11.80 43.12
CA ARG A 369 32.25 -11.75 43.61
C ARG A 369 31.52 -10.50 43.13
N ILE A 370 32.25 -9.35 43.08
CA ILE A 370 31.70 -8.10 42.54
C ILE A 370 31.42 -8.29 41.06
N ARG A 371 32.37 -8.80 40.30
CA ARG A 371 32.28 -9.06 38.85
C ARG A 371 31.08 -9.94 38.52
N GLN A 372 30.88 -11.05 39.26
CA GLN A 372 29.72 -11.94 39.10
C GLN A 372 28.36 -11.24 39.30
N GLN A 373 28.28 -10.20 40.13
CA GLN A 373 27.04 -9.42 40.25
C GLN A 373 26.87 -8.44 39.12
N MET A 374 27.95 -7.79 38.66
CA MET A 374 27.92 -6.82 37.56
C MET A 374 27.65 -7.50 36.21
N GLU A 375 28.09 -8.75 36.01
CA GLU A 375 27.86 -9.50 34.76
C GLU A 375 26.39 -9.93 34.56
N LYS A 376 25.55 -9.82 35.58
CA LYS A 376 24.11 -10.19 35.52
C LYS A 376 23.31 -9.16 34.75
N LEU A 377 23.55 -9.02 33.44
CA LEU A 377 22.81 -8.07 32.57
C LEU A 377 21.42 -8.60 32.17
N GLY A 378 21.16 -9.91 32.38
CA GLY A 378 19.82 -10.51 32.22
C GLY A 378 19.19 -10.29 30.84
N ASN A 379 17.95 -9.81 30.82
CA ASN A 379 17.16 -9.54 29.63
C ASN A 379 17.31 -8.09 29.10
N THR A 380 18.41 -7.40 29.42
CA THR A 380 18.69 -6.06 28.89
C THR A 380 19.23 -6.14 27.46
N ASP A 381 19.18 -5.03 26.75
CA ASP A 381 19.70 -4.89 25.38
C ASP A 381 21.23 -4.84 25.35
N PHE A 382 21.92 -5.05 26.48
CA PHE A 382 23.35 -4.82 26.66
C PHE A 382 24.12 -6.07 27.07
N GLN A 383 25.41 -6.11 26.70
CA GLN A 383 26.39 -7.08 27.15
C GLN A 383 27.74 -6.37 27.38
N TRP A 384 28.49 -6.80 28.39
CA TRP A 384 29.83 -6.27 28.60
C TRP A 384 30.75 -6.66 27.45
N GLU A 385 31.46 -5.68 26.90
CA GLU A 385 32.67 -5.92 26.11
C GLU A 385 33.87 -5.97 27.05
N ASP A 386 33.96 -4.99 27.95
CA ASP A 386 34.87 -4.97 29.06
C ASP A 386 34.25 -4.29 30.29
N LEU A 387 34.73 -4.69 31.45
CA LEU A 387 34.37 -4.10 32.74
C LEU A 387 35.65 -3.98 33.60
N ASN A 388 36.11 -2.76 33.78
CA ASN A 388 37.16 -2.45 34.73
C ASN A 388 36.59 -2.29 36.15
N ILE A 389 37.26 -2.84 37.16
CA ILE A 389 36.84 -2.74 38.55
C ILE A 389 38.02 -2.21 39.37
N GLU A 390 37.89 -0.98 39.85
CA GLU A 390 38.88 -0.33 40.69
C GLU A 390 38.49 -0.45 42.17
N ILE A 391 39.31 -1.17 42.95
CA ILE A 391 39.08 -1.40 44.38
C ILE A 391 40.19 -0.66 45.15
N ASN A 392 39.83 0.36 45.90
CA ASN A 392 40.75 1.13 46.73
C ASN A 392 40.63 0.72 48.20
N GLY A 393 41.52 -0.20 48.67
CA GLY A 393 41.58 -0.63 50.05
C GLY A 393 40.72 -1.86 50.40
N ARG A 394 40.49 -2.11 51.69
CA ARG A 394 39.69 -3.22 52.18
C ARG A 394 38.22 -2.83 52.27
N ILE A 395 37.43 -3.26 51.28
CA ILE A 395 36.04 -2.83 51.13
C ILE A 395 35.03 -3.90 51.47
N PHE A 396 33.83 -3.45 51.85
CA PHE A 396 32.61 -4.23 51.89
C PHE A 396 31.48 -3.43 51.22
N VAL A 397 30.78 -4.05 50.30
CA VAL A 397 29.61 -3.47 49.61
C VAL A 397 28.46 -4.47 49.64
N PRO A 398 27.28 -4.11 50.14
CA PRO A 398 26.12 -5.00 50.07
C PRO A 398 25.78 -5.33 48.59
N VAL A 399 25.52 -6.63 48.31
CA VAL A 399 25.14 -7.09 46.93
C VAL A 399 23.93 -6.32 46.38
N LYS A 400 23.03 -5.90 47.26
CA LYS A 400 21.86 -5.07 46.90
C LYS A 400 22.31 -3.77 46.25
N VAL A 401 23.30 -3.07 46.82
CA VAL A 401 23.83 -1.79 46.30
C VAL A 401 24.47 -1.99 44.92
N LEU A 402 25.26 -3.03 44.70
CA LEU A 402 25.84 -3.36 43.38
C LEU A 402 24.75 -3.61 42.34
N ASN A 403 23.69 -4.32 42.70
CA ASN A 403 22.58 -4.59 41.80
C ASN A 403 21.74 -3.33 41.48
N GLU A 404 21.60 -2.42 42.45
CA GLU A 404 20.88 -1.16 42.26
C GLU A 404 21.66 -0.25 41.31
N VAL A 405 22.95 0.01 41.58
CA VAL A 405 23.78 0.88 40.72
C VAL A 405 23.89 0.34 39.29
N ARG A 406 24.01 -0.97 39.14
CA ARG A 406 24.00 -1.59 37.80
C ARG A 406 22.70 -1.31 37.06
N ARG A 407 21.53 -1.54 37.71
CA ARG A 407 20.21 -1.32 37.08
C ARG A 407 20.01 0.15 36.75
N ASP A 408 20.41 1.02 37.64
CA ASP A 408 20.29 2.46 37.47
C ASP A 408 21.18 2.94 36.28
N ALA A 409 22.43 2.51 36.24
CA ALA A 409 23.34 2.83 35.13
C ALA A 409 22.77 2.33 33.77
N LEU A 410 22.26 1.10 33.71
CA LEU A 410 21.67 0.56 32.47
C LEU A 410 20.39 1.32 32.06
N SER A 411 19.57 1.76 33.03
CA SER A 411 18.39 2.57 32.76
C SER A 411 18.77 3.94 32.22
N GLN A 412 19.74 4.62 32.85
CA GLN A 412 20.25 5.91 32.38
C GLN A 412 20.87 5.80 30.98
N LEU A 413 21.62 4.74 30.70
CA LEU A 413 22.21 4.50 29.39
C LEU A 413 21.11 4.30 28.31
N ARG A 414 20.08 3.50 28.64
CA ARG A 414 18.93 3.31 27.76
C ARG A 414 18.28 4.67 27.42
N GLU A 415 17.97 5.48 28.43
CA GLU A 415 17.37 6.80 28.25
C GLU A 415 18.26 7.74 27.45
N ALA A 416 19.59 7.71 27.66
CA ALA A 416 20.51 8.52 26.90
C ALA A 416 20.56 8.13 25.40
N LEU A 417 20.53 6.83 25.10
CA LEU A 417 20.55 6.31 23.73
C LEU A 417 19.25 6.65 22.97
N ILE A 418 18.08 6.57 23.61
CA ILE A 418 16.80 6.85 22.97
C ILE A 418 16.43 8.33 22.97
N GLY A 419 16.96 9.11 23.94
CA GLY A 419 16.57 10.49 24.17
C GLY A 419 16.79 11.42 22.96
N CYS A 420 17.84 11.16 22.17
CA CYS A 420 18.13 11.94 20.98
C CYS A 420 17.15 11.71 19.81
N GLN A 421 16.33 10.65 19.88
CA GLN A 421 15.33 10.32 18.86
C GLN A 421 13.92 10.75 19.26
N LYS A 422 13.68 11.04 20.54
CA LYS A 422 12.37 11.52 21.02
C LYS A 422 12.06 12.90 20.42
N ARG A 423 10.80 13.09 20.02
CA ARG A 423 10.32 14.36 19.48
C ARG A 423 9.50 15.13 20.50
N ALA A 424 9.47 16.45 20.34
CA ALA A 424 8.58 17.29 21.14
C ALA A 424 7.10 17.03 20.81
N GLN A 425 6.25 17.21 21.80
CA GLN A 425 4.82 17.09 21.64
C GLN A 425 4.30 18.12 20.62
N VAL A 426 3.41 17.66 19.75
CA VAL A 426 2.70 18.50 18.78
C VAL A 426 1.22 18.62 19.17
N THR A 427 0.58 19.69 18.73
CA THR A 427 -0.87 19.89 18.91
C THR A 427 -1.59 19.70 17.58
N LYS A 428 -2.77 19.08 17.65
CA LYS A 428 -3.61 18.87 16.47
C LYS A 428 -3.96 20.21 15.82
N GLN A 429 -3.59 20.35 14.56
CA GLN A 429 -3.95 21.54 13.79
C GLN A 429 -5.44 21.52 13.45
N PRO A 430 -6.14 22.66 13.55
CA PRO A 430 -7.55 22.73 13.20
C PRO A 430 -7.74 22.35 11.72
N THR A 431 -8.67 21.47 11.47
CA THR A 431 -9.17 21.25 10.10
C THR A 431 -9.89 22.52 9.64
N LYS A 432 -9.70 22.91 8.38
CA LYS A 432 -10.43 24.05 7.80
C LYS A 432 -11.91 23.86 8.10
N SER A 433 -12.54 24.84 8.71
CA SER A 433 -13.93 24.74 9.15
C SER A 433 -14.86 24.44 7.97
N LYS A 434 -15.81 23.54 8.18
CA LYS A 434 -16.88 23.23 7.20
C LYS A 434 -17.73 24.46 6.82
N ASP A 435 -17.55 25.59 7.53
CA ASP A 435 -18.30 26.84 7.32
C ASP A 435 -18.00 27.55 6.02
N GLN A 436 -16.87 27.26 5.35
CA GLN A 436 -16.61 27.83 4.01
C GLN A 436 -17.22 26.98 2.87
N ALA A 437 -17.71 25.78 3.16
CA ALA A 437 -18.40 24.91 2.19
C ALA A 437 -19.93 25.00 2.27
N ALA A 438 -20.49 26.00 2.94
CA ALA A 438 -21.91 26.38 2.79
C ALA A 438 -22.14 26.97 1.37
N CYS A 439 -21.57 26.30 0.38
CA CYS A 439 -21.78 26.63 -1.02
C CYS A 439 -23.15 26.08 -1.44
N HIS A 440 -24.06 26.99 -1.59
CA HIS A 440 -25.35 26.98 -2.29
C HIS A 440 -25.87 25.58 -2.63
N ARG A 441 -26.82 25.06 -1.84
CA ARG A 441 -27.73 24.02 -2.28
C ARG A 441 -28.27 24.42 -3.67
N ARG A 442 -27.76 23.82 -4.73
CA ARG A 442 -28.46 23.82 -6.01
C ARG A 442 -29.73 23.01 -5.82
N VAL A 443 -30.82 23.69 -5.54
CA VAL A 443 -32.16 23.10 -5.65
C VAL A 443 -32.45 23.02 -7.14
N THR A 444 -31.88 22.01 -7.82
CA THR A 444 -32.27 21.65 -9.18
C THR A 444 -33.14 20.41 -9.05
N ASP A 445 -34.29 20.42 -9.70
CA ASP A 445 -35.25 19.29 -9.71
C ASP A 445 -34.66 17.99 -10.30
N SER A 446 -33.59 18.09 -11.11
CA SER A 446 -32.87 16.94 -11.68
C SER A 446 -31.35 17.17 -11.68
N LEU A 447 -30.57 16.16 -11.25
CA LEU A 447 -29.11 16.17 -11.35
C LEU A 447 -28.65 15.88 -12.79
N PRO A 448 -27.54 16.50 -13.25
CA PRO A 448 -26.91 16.14 -14.52
C PRO A 448 -26.58 14.64 -14.59
N VAL A 449 -26.82 14.03 -15.75
CA VAL A 449 -26.52 12.62 -15.99
C VAL A 449 -25.43 12.48 -17.04
N TYR A 450 -24.35 11.82 -16.66
CA TYR A 450 -23.22 11.49 -17.55
C TYR A 450 -23.22 10.02 -17.91
N VAL A 451 -22.67 9.71 -19.08
CA VAL A 451 -22.54 8.34 -19.57
C VAL A 451 -21.08 8.06 -19.90
N SER A 452 -20.54 6.99 -19.36
CA SER A 452 -19.23 6.46 -19.79
C SER A 452 -19.39 5.22 -20.65
N CYS A 453 -18.74 5.15 -21.81
CA CYS A 453 -18.79 4.01 -22.73
C CYS A 453 -17.39 3.54 -23.07
N GLU A 454 -17.10 2.27 -22.72
CA GLU A 454 -15.81 1.62 -23.07
C GLU A 454 -15.82 0.98 -24.47
N ARG A 455 -16.98 0.92 -25.13
CA ARG A 455 -17.17 0.35 -26.48
C ARG A 455 -17.73 1.44 -27.41
N SER A 456 -17.13 1.57 -28.57
CA SER A 456 -17.54 2.58 -29.56
C SER A 456 -18.90 2.30 -30.18
N ASP A 457 -19.28 1.02 -30.38
CA ASP A 457 -20.61 0.64 -30.87
C ASP A 457 -21.73 0.95 -29.86
N THR A 458 -21.47 0.79 -28.56
CA THR A 458 -22.37 1.21 -27.51
C THR A 458 -22.51 2.73 -27.45
N ALA A 459 -21.41 3.48 -27.63
CA ALA A 459 -21.44 4.92 -27.68
C ALA A 459 -22.33 5.42 -28.84
N GLU A 460 -22.22 4.81 -30.01
CA GLU A 460 -23.00 5.16 -31.22
C GLU A 460 -24.50 5.21 -30.98
N VAL A 461 -25.05 4.21 -30.31
CA VAL A 461 -26.50 4.13 -30.05
C VAL A 461 -26.97 5.06 -28.94
N LEU A 462 -26.04 5.55 -28.08
CA LEU A 462 -26.35 6.41 -26.94
C LEU A 462 -26.18 7.91 -27.24
N LEU A 463 -25.39 8.27 -28.26
CA LEU A 463 -25.09 9.68 -28.60
C LEU A 463 -26.36 10.52 -28.86
N ASN A 464 -27.40 9.94 -29.43
CA ASN A 464 -28.65 10.62 -29.77
C ASN A 464 -29.77 10.42 -28.72
N GLU A 465 -29.49 9.74 -27.59
CA GLU A 465 -30.50 9.53 -26.58
C GLU A 465 -30.71 10.79 -25.72
N PRO A 466 -31.94 11.21 -25.46
CA PRO A 466 -32.21 12.39 -24.65
C PRO A 466 -31.88 12.18 -23.18
N GLY A 467 -31.65 13.29 -22.45
CA GLY A 467 -31.45 13.31 -21.00
C GLY A 467 -30.02 13.03 -20.55
N ILE A 468 -29.06 12.99 -21.47
CA ILE A 468 -27.62 12.88 -21.20
C ILE A 468 -26.99 14.28 -21.26
N THR A 469 -26.27 14.66 -20.19
CA THR A 469 -25.56 15.93 -20.11
C THR A 469 -24.20 15.87 -20.82
N GLY A 470 -23.53 14.72 -20.70
CA GLY A 470 -22.22 14.55 -21.32
C GLY A 470 -21.71 13.11 -21.28
N PHE A 471 -20.56 12.92 -21.90
CA PHE A 471 -19.97 11.60 -22.12
C PHE A 471 -18.50 11.56 -21.68
N TYR A 472 -18.11 10.38 -21.17
CA TYR A 472 -16.73 9.99 -20.92
C TYR A 472 -16.36 8.90 -21.92
N PHE A 473 -15.43 9.19 -22.82
CA PHE A 473 -15.00 8.25 -23.85
C PHE A 473 -13.52 7.90 -23.74
N PRO A 474 -13.13 6.63 -23.95
CA PRO A 474 -11.75 6.27 -24.20
C PRO A 474 -11.28 6.86 -25.54
N PHE A 475 -9.95 6.87 -25.77
CA PHE A 475 -9.34 7.53 -26.92
C PHE A 475 -9.94 7.09 -28.27
N ASP A 476 -10.06 5.80 -28.52
CA ASP A 476 -10.55 5.27 -29.79
C ASP A 476 -12.01 5.68 -30.08
N THR A 477 -12.83 5.74 -29.04
CA THR A 477 -14.22 6.18 -29.14
C THR A 477 -14.29 7.69 -29.37
N MET A 478 -13.45 8.46 -28.66
CA MET A 478 -13.35 9.92 -28.87
C MET A 478 -12.87 10.22 -30.30
N GLU A 479 -11.83 9.53 -30.78
CA GLU A 479 -11.31 9.72 -32.15
C GLU A 479 -12.38 9.45 -33.24
N LYS A 480 -13.26 8.46 -32.98
CA LYS A 480 -14.33 8.10 -33.93
C LYS A 480 -15.49 9.09 -33.96
N TYR A 481 -15.90 9.63 -32.81
CA TYR A 481 -17.17 10.35 -32.69
C TYR A 481 -17.02 11.84 -32.33
N PHE A 482 -15.83 12.30 -31.98
CA PHE A 482 -15.65 13.72 -31.66
C PHE A 482 -15.95 14.61 -32.86
N SER A 483 -16.80 15.59 -32.65
CA SER A 483 -16.97 16.73 -33.54
C SER A 483 -17.23 18.01 -32.72
N PRO A 484 -16.93 19.19 -33.26
CA PRO A 484 -17.25 20.47 -32.61
C PRO A 484 -18.76 20.63 -32.31
N GLU A 485 -19.63 20.10 -33.18
CA GLU A 485 -21.09 20.15 -33.03
C GLU A 485 -21.52 19.29 -31.84
N LEU A 486 -20.93 18.08 -31.66
CA LEU A 486 -21.19 17.23 -30.52
C LEU A 486 -20.66 17.88 -29.24
N ALA A 487 -19.47 18.49 -29.27
CA ALA A 487 -18.90 19.21 -28.14
C ALA A 487 -19.67 20.47 -27.75
N ALA A 488 -20.43 21.08 -28.69
CA ALA A 488 -21.32 22.21 -28.44
C ALA A 488 -22.65 21.76 -27.78
N SER A 489 -23.14 20.54 -28.10
CA SER A 489 -24.42 20.02 -27.61
C SER A 489 -24.31 19.16 -26.36
N SER A 490 -23.13 18.61 -26.09
CA SER A 490 -22.86 17.70 -24.94
C SER A 490 -21.48 17.96 -24.36
N GLU A 491 -21.32 17.78 -23.05
CA GLU A 491 -20.03 17.82 -22.40
C GLU A 491 -19.21 16.55 -22.71
N LEU A 492 -18.06 16.70 -23.32
CA LEU A 492 -17.20 15.58 -23.68
C LEU A 492 -15.94 15.57 -22.81
N TYR A 493 -15.60 14.40 -22.29
CA TYR A 493 -14.41 14.17 -21.48
C TYR A 493 -13.65 12.93 -21.99
N LEU A 494 -12.34 13.04 -22.10
CA LEU A 494 -11.48 11.93 -22.48
C LEU A 494 -11.12 11.10 -21.25
N SER A 495 -11.48 9.80 -21.25
CA SER A 495 -11.12 8.88 -20.17
C SER A 495 -9.69 8.38 -20.32
N THR A 496 -8.88 8.49 -19.25
CA THR A 496 -7.57 7.85 -19.22
C THR A 496 -7.70 6.32 -19.01
N PRO A 497 -6.68 5.52 -19.37
CA PRO A 497 -6.70 4.09 -19.05
C PRO A 497 -6.76 3.86 -17.53
N HIS A 498 -7.24 2.69 -17.10
CA HIS A 498 -7.24 2.35 -15.66
C HIS A 498 -5.83 2.26 -15.10
N ILE A 499 -4.90 1.74 -15.86
CA ILE A 499 -3.46 1.68 -15.55
C ILE A 499 -2.71 2.36 -16.69
N HIS A 500 -1.84 3.30 -16.35
CA HIS A 500 -0.92 3.93 -17.29
C HIS A 500 0.51 3.53 -16.93
N ARG A 501 1.28 3.09 -17.93
CA ARG A 501 2.73 2.78 -17.85
C ARG A 501 3.40 3.21 -19.14
N GLY A 502 4.62 3.66 -19.04
CA GLY A 502 5.37 4.15 -20.19
C GLY A 502 4.93 5.55 -20.65
N GLU A 503 5.38 5.92 -21.82
CA GLU A 503 5.11 7.25 -22.39
C GLU A 503 3.73 7.32 -23.02
N ILE A 504 3.11 8.51 -22.94
CA ILE A 504 1.89 8.80 -23.70
C ILE A 504 2.27 8.99 -25.17
N PRO A 505 1.60 8.29 -26.11
CA PRO A 505 1.86 8.47 -27.53
C PRO A 505 1.61 9.90 -27.98
N GLU A 506 2.50 10.43 -28.82
CA GLU A 506 2.38 11.81 -29.34
C GLU A 506 1.04 12.06 -30.04
N LYS A 507 0.51 11.07 -30.76
CA LYS A 507 -0.83 11.14 -31.38
C LYS A 507 -1.90 11.44 -30.33
N TRP A 508 -1.84 10.78 -29.15
CA TRP A 508 -2.80 11.01 -28.08
C TRP A 508 -2.71 12.44 -27.57
N LEU A 509 -1.49 12.94 -27.36
CA LEU A 509 -1.25 14.30 -26.86
C LEU A 509 -1.79 15.36 -27.83
N ARG A 510 -1.45 15.25 -29.10
CA ARG A 510 -1.90 16.16 -30.15
C ARG A 510 -3.42 16.15 -30.32
N SER A 511 -4.03 14.96 -30.28
CA SER A 511 -5.48 14.83 -30.41
C SER A 511 -6.21 15.41 -29.20
N ALA A 512 -5.72 15.14 -27.98
CA ALA A 512 -6.32 15.68 -26.75
C ALA A 512 -6.27 17.22 -26.74
N GLN A 513 -5.13 17.82 -27.13
CA GLN A 513 -4.98 19.27 -27.24
C GLN A 513 -5.98 19.84 -28.28
N LYS A 514 -6.02 19.26 -29.47
CA LYS A 514 -6.95 19.67 -30.53
C LYS A 514 -8.40 19.62 -30.06
N TRP A 515 -8.81 18.54 -29.40
CA TRP A 515 -10.18 18.38 -28.89
C TRP A 515 -10.52 19.39 -27.80
N LEU A 516 -9.56 19.73 -26.92
CA LEU A 516 -9.75 20.80 -25.93
C LEU A 516 -9.99 22.15 -26.58
N GLU A 517 -9.21 22.50 -27.63
CA GLU A 517 -9.39 23.73 -28.42
C GLU A 517 -10.75 23.76 -29.13
N GLN A 518 -11.30 22.60 -29.47
CA GLN A 518 -12.57 22.42 -30.16
C GLN A 518 -13.78 22.18 -29.22
N GLY A 519 -13.62 22.34 -27.89
CA GLY A 519 -14.74 22.37 -26.98
C GLY A 519 -14.85 21.17 -26.03
N MET A 520 -13.93 20.16 -26.09
CA MET A 520 -13.83 19.11 -25.07
C MET A 520 -13.60 19.76 -23.70
N LYS A 521 -14.28 19.26 -22.66
CA LYS A 521 -14.26 19.89 -21.32
C LYS A 521 -13.07 19.47 -20.47
N GLY A 522 -12.53 18.26 -20.65
CA GLY A 522 -11.41 17.76 -19.84
C GLY A 522 -11.27 16.25 -19.87
N PHE A 523 -10.84 15.69 -18.73
CA PHE A 523 -10.40 14.30 -18.61
C PHE A 523 -11.06 13.61 -17.43
N LEU A 524 -11.46 12.33 -17.60
CA LEU A 524 -11.78 11.42 -16.50
C LEU A 524 -10.52 10.64 -16.13
N VAL A 525 -9.95 10.90 -14.97
CA VAL A 525 -8.66 10.36 -14.55
C VAL A 525 -8.84 9.16 -13.61
N ARG A 526 -8.16 8.05 -13.92
CA ARG A 526 -8.31 6.76 -13.23
C ARG A 526 -7.08 6.29 -12.46
N ASN A 527 -5.95 6.98 -12.58
CA ASN A 527 -4.70 6.64 -11.89
C ASN A 527 -3.82 7.88 -11.69
N LEU A 528 -2.92 7.80 -10.70
CA LEU A 528 -2.05 8.91 -10.30
C LEU A 528 -1.09 9.34 -11.41
N GLU A 529 -0.54 8.38 -12.18
CA GLU A 529 0.39 8.67 -13.26
C GLU A 529 -0.26 9.54 -14.34
N SER A 530 -1.46 9.17 -14.79
CA SER A 530 -2.22 9.95 -15.77
C SER A 530 -2.54 11.36 -15.26
N TYR A 531 -2.90 11.50 -13.98
CA TYR A 531 -3.12 12.82 -13.39
C TYR A 531 -1.86 13.68 -13.40
N ALA A 532 -0.74 13.12 -12.94
CA ALA A 532 0.53 13.85 -12.85
C ALA A 532 1.02 14.32 -14.22
N ILE A 533 0.87 13.50 -15.25
CA ILE A 533 1.17 13.86 -16.65
C ILE A 533 0.28 15.01 -17.11
N LEU A 534 -1.03 14.92 -16.91
CA LEU A 534 -1.98 15.96 -17.30
C LEU A 534 -1.74 17.27 -16.54
N LYS A 535 -1.41 17.21 -15.25
CA LYS A 535 -1.03 18.36 -14.44
C LYS A 535 0.22 19.04 -15.01
N LYS A 536 1.26 18.28 -15.35
CA LYS A 536 2.50 18.78 -15.97
C LYS A 536 2.24 19.48 -17.31
N MET A 537 1.22 19.03 -18.03
CA MET A 537 0.77 19.68 -19.28
C MET A 537 -0.11 20.92 -19.07
N GLY A 538 -0.41 21.30 -17.83
CA GLY A 538 -1.30 22.43 -17.51
C GLY A 538 -2.79 22.10 -17.53
N TYR A 539 -3.17 20.81 -17.51
CA TYR A 539 -4.56 20.37 -17.55
C TYR A 539 -5.09 19.85 -16.22
N GLY A 540 -4.39 20.07 -15.10
CA GLY A 540 -4.79 19.58 -13.78
C GLY A 540 -6.22 19.95 -13.39
N GLU A 541 -6.61 21.22 -13.58
CA GLU A 541 -7.95 21.74 -13.27
C GLU A 541 -9.06 21.20 -14.20
N LYS A 542 -8.69 20.63 -15.35
CA LYS A 542 -9.63 19.98 -16.30
C LYS A 542 -9.86 18.49 -15.98
N CYS A 543 -9.28 17.98 -14.89
CA CYS A 543 -9.41 16.60 -14.48
C CYS A 543 -10.64 16.38 -13.60
N ILE A 544 -11.30 15.23 -13.79
CA ILE A 544 -12.32 14.66 -12.90
C ILE A 544 -11.77 13.34 -12.41
N LEU A 545 -11.81 13.09 -11.10
CA LEU A 545 -11.27 11.85 -10.53
C LEU A 545 -12.31 10.72 -10.60
N ASP A 546 -11.91 9.58 -11.15
CA ASP A 546 -12.74 8.38 -11.09
C ASP A 546 -12.65 7.71 -9.71
N ALA A 547 -13.55 6.77 -9.40
CA ALA A 547 -13.65 6.09 -8.11
C ALA A 547 -12.34 5.36 -7.69
N SER A 548 -11.50 4.97 -8.64
CA SER A 548 -10.18 4.36 -8.42
C SER A 548 -9.13 5.32 -7.82
N MET A 549 -9.40 6.62 -7.77
CA MET A 549 -8.55 7.64 -7.12
C MET A 549 -8.83 7.78 -5.62
N TYR A 550 -9.78 7.03 -5.09
CA TYR A 550 -10.03 6.84 -3.65
C TYR A 550 -10.24 8.11 -2.81
N THR A 551 -11.14 8.99 -3.23
CA THR A 551 -11.56 10.15 -2.41
C THR A 551 -12.49 9.71 -1.25
N TRP A 552 -11.98 8.92 -0.28
CA TRP A 552 -12.78 8.29 0.75
C TRP A 552 -13.28 9.22 1.86
N ASN A 553 -12.54 10.26 2.15
CA ASN A 553 -12.78 11.20 3.25
C ASN A 553 -12.67 12.65 2.77
N ASP A 554 -13.13 13.58 3.58
CA ASP A 554 -13.14 15.00 3.25
C ASP A 554 -11.73 15.56 3.10
N GLN A 555 -10.75 15.05 3.86
CA GLN A 555 -9.35 15.45 3.74
C GLN A 555 -8.76 15.06 2.35
N SER A 556 -9.16 13.92 1.81
CA SER A 556 -8.75 13.53 0.45
C SER A 556 -9.43 14.37 -0.63
N VAL A 557 -10.68 14.79 -0.41
CA VAL A 557 -11.38 15.74 -1.30
C VAL A 557 -10.69 17.10 -1.26
N ASP A 558 -10.33 17.58 -0.07
CA ASP A 558 -9.64 18.86 0.12
C ASP A 558 -8.22 18.83 -0.47
N PHE A 559 -7.49 17.73 -0.32
CA PHE A 559 -6.19 17.54 -0.97
C PHE A 559 -6.29 17.76 -2.49
N TRP A 560 -7.28 17.13 -3.14
CA TRP A 560 -7.48 17.29 -4.58
C TRP A 560 -8.01 18.66 -4.98
N ARG A 561 -8.80 19.29 -4.12
CA ARG A 561 -9.27 20.68 -4.33
C ARG A 561 -8.10 21.68 -4.27
N GLU A 562 -7.13 21.47 -3.38
CA GLU A 562 -5.88 22.25 -3.32
C GLU A 562 -5.03 22.06 -4.59
N GLU A 563 -5.16 20.91 -5.26
CA GLU A 563 -4.55 20.64 -6.58
C GLU A 563 -5.35 21.25 -7.76
N GLY A 564 -6.42 21.97 -7.51
CA GLY A 564 -7.32 22.54 -8.52
C GLY A 564 -8.33 21.55 -9.10
N VAL A 565 -8.39 20.31 -8.63
CA VAL A 565 -9.35 19.30 -9.11
C VAL A 565 -10.67 19.46 -8.36
N LEU A 566 -11.69 19.93 -9.05
CA LEU A 566 -12.97 20.31 -8.45
C LEU A 566 -14.03 19.21 -8.46
N ARG A 567 -13.82 18.10 -9.21
CA ARG A 567 -14.82 17.04 -9.35
C ARG A 567 -14.20 15.66 -9.11
N ASN A 568 -14.96 14.79 -8.45
CA ASN A 568 -14.56 13.42 -8.15
C ASN A 568 -15.74 12.44 -8.22
N THR A 569 -15.46 11.16 -8.29
CA THR A 569 -16.46 10.10 -8.23
C THR A 569 -16.54 9.54 -6.80
N VAL A 570 -17.75 9.34 -6.32
CA VAL A 570 -18.03 8.73 -5.00
C VAL A 570 -17.35 7.36 -4.88
N PRO A 571 -16.68 7.06 -3.76
CA PRO A 571 -16.09 5.74 -3.52
C PRO A 571 -17.12 4.60 -3.54
N LEU A 572 -16.78 3.51 -4.22
CA LEU A 572 -17.68 2.36 -4.40
C LEU A 572 -17.86 1.49 -3.14
N GLU A 573 -17.04 1.68 -2.13
CA GLU A 573 -17.02 0.87 -0.91
C GLU A 573 -17.67 1.57 0.31
N LEU A 574 -18.12 2.82 0.18
CA LEU A 574 -18.87 3.53 1.22
C LEU A 574 -20.36 3.27 1.11
N ASN A 575 -21.03 3.14 2.26
CA ASN A 575 -22.48 3.01 2.31
C ASN A 575 -23.19 4.38 2.37
N GLU A 576 -24.52 4.36 2.22
CA GLU A 576 -25.35 5.55 2.26
C GLU A 576 -25.14 6.40 3.53
N GLY A 577 -25.00 5.75 4.70
CA GLY A 577 -24.78 6.43 5.98
C GLY A 577 -23.43 7.14 6.02
N GLU A 578 -22.38 6.50 5.55
CA GLU A 578 -21.02 7.06 5.46
C GLU A 578 -20.96 8.20 4.45
N LEU A 579 -21.63 8.05 3.31
CA LEU A 579 -21.73 9.09 2.28
C LEU A 579 -22.47 10.34 2.77
N LYS A 580 -23.46 10.21 3.65
CA LYS A 580 -24.15 11.36 4.27
C LYS A 580 -23.23 12.21 5.16
N HIS A 581 -22.15 11.62 5.68
CA HIS A 581 -21.17 12.31 6.53
C HIS A 581 -19.92 12.76 5.76
N ARG A 582 -19.93 12.62 4.44
CA ARG A 582 -18.87 13.08 3.53
C ARG A 582 -19.37 14.26 2.68
N ASP A 583 -18.46 15.19 2.35
CA ASP A 583 -18.77 16.25 1.39
C ASP A 583 -18.88 15.65 -0.04
N ASN A 584 -20.10 15.61 -0.56
CA ASN A 584 -20.39 15.09 -1.90
C ASN A 584 -20.75 16.20 -2.90
N THR A 585 -20.66 17.47 -2.53
CA THR A 585 -21.10 18.60 -3.36
C THR A 585 -20.37 18.70 -4.71
N SER A 586 -19.16 18.18 -4.77
CA SER A 586 -18.33 18.07 -5.99
C SER A 586 -18.29 16.65 -6.56
N SER A 587 -19.09 15.73 -6.03
CA SER A 587 -18.99 14.30 -6.35
C SER A 587 -20.06 13.83 -7.33
N GLU A 588 -19.66 12.94 -8.21
CA GLU A 588 -20.51 12.19 -9.12
C GLU A 588 -20.78 10.78 -8.55
N LEU A 589 -22.03 10.34 -8.51
CA LEU A 589 -22.38 9.01 -8.06
C LEU A 589 -22.60 8.05 -9.24
N LEU A 590 -21.92 6.91 -9.21
CA LEU A 590 -22.22 5.82 -10.15
C LEU A 590 -23.61 5.24 -9.83
N LEU A 591 -24.53 5.34 -10.79
CA LEU A 591 -25.86 4.74 -10.68
C LEU A 591 -25.93 3.34 -11.27
N TYR A 592 -25.13 3.06 -12.30
CA TYR A 592 -25.10 1.80 -13.02
C TYR A 592 -23.69 1.50 -13.55
N GLY A 593 -23.29 0.23 -13.52
CA GLY A 593 -22.13 -0.28 -14.23
C GLY A 593 -21.64 -1.64 -13.73
N TYR A 594 -20.91 -2.35 -14.59
CA TYR A 594 -20.10 -3.49 -14.12
C TYR A 594 -18.87 -2.96 -13.39
N ILE A 595 -18.81 -3.20 -12.08
CA ILE A 595 -17.70 -2.74 -11.25
C ILE A 595 -16.43 -3.52 -11.61
N PRO A 596 -15.30 -2.85 -11.91
CA PRO A 596 -13.99 -3.48 -11.97
C PRO A 596 -13.61 -4.06 -10.60
N LEU A 597 -13.54 -5.39 -10.50
CA LEU A 597 -13.16 -6.09 -9.26
C LEU A 597 -11.65 -6.19 -9.09
N MET A 598 -10.91 -6.34 -10.20
CA MET A 598 -9.44 -6.42 -10.22
C MET A 598 -8.88 -5.82 -11.50
N LEU A 599 -7.77 -5.12 -11.36
CA LEU A 599 -6.90 -4.74 -12.46
C LEU A 599 -5.60 -5.53 -12.34
N SER A 600 -5.24 -6.31 -13.36
CA SER A 600 -4.09 -7.22 -13.27
C SER A 600 -3.15 -7.09 -14.47
N ALA A 601 -1.86 -7.06 -14.21
CA ALA A 601 -0.84 -7.18 -15.25
C ALA A 601 -0.77 -8.59 -15.84
N GLN A 602 -1.31 -9.60 -15.15
CA GLN A 602 -1.48 -10.94 -15.70
C GLN A 602 -2.66 -10.98 -16.68
N CYS A 603 -2.47 -11.73 -17.75
CA CYS A 603 -3.53 -11.92 -18.75
C CYS A 603 -4.04 -13.36 -18.71
N VAL A 604 -5.31 -13.55 -18.32
CA VAL A 604 -5.98 -14.87 -18.29
C VAL A 604 -5.87 -15.56 -19.64
N ARG A 605 -6.11 -14.81 -20.73
CA ARG A 605 -5.96 -15.36 -22.08
C ARG A 605 -4.54 -15.85 -22.35
N LYS A 606 -3.54 -14.98 -22.16
CA LYS A 606 -2.13 -15.33 -22.43
C LYS A 606 -1.68 -16.56 -21.64
N ASN A 607 -2.09 -16.66 -20.38
CA ASN A 607 -1.69 -17.74 -19.48
C ASN A 607 -2.28 -19.09 -19.85
N LEU A 608 -3.46 -19.12 -20.50
CA LEU A 608 -4.21 -20.36 -20.72
C LEU A 608 -4.42 -20.72 -22.21
N PHE A 609 -4.52 -19.71 -23.09
CA PHE A 609 -4.88 -19.91 -24.50
C PHE A 609 -3.88 -19.27 -25.48
N GLY A 610 -2.87 -18.56 -25.00
CA GLY A 610 -1.93 -17.80 -25.81
C GLY A 610 -2.43 -16.37 -26.12
N CYS A 611 -1.49 -15.48 -26.47
CA CYS A 611 -1.79 -14.07 -26.77
C CYS A 611 -2.12 -13.87 -28.25
N THR A 612 -3.20 -13.12 -28.56
CA THR A 612 -3.56 -12.69 -29.93
C THR A 612 -3.34 -11.20 -30.18
N GLY A 613 -3.06 -10.40 -29.12
CA GLY A 613 -2.98 -8.94 -29.19
C GLY A 613 -4.32 -8.28 -29.52
N LYS A 614 -5.45 -8.95 -29.29
CA LYS A 614 -6.80 -8.45 -29.54
C LYS A 614 -7.57 -8.25 -28.24
N TYR A 615 -8.50 -7.30 -28.27
CA TYR A 615 -9.50 -7.12 -27.21
C TYR A 615 -10.51 -8.26 -27.25
N GLU A 616 -10.43 -9.17 -26.32
CA GLU A 616 -11.32 -10.33 -26.21
C GLU A 616 -11.79 -10.47 -24.76
N THR A 617 -12.96 -11.04 -24.56
CA THR A 617 -13.54 -11.28 -23.25
C THR A 617 -13.46 -12.76 -22.91
N ALA A 618 -12.81 -13.09 -21.80
CA ALA A 618 -12.89 -14.40 -21.16
C ALA A 618 -13.88 -14.36 -20.02
N TYR A 619 -14.32 -15.52 -19.55
CA TYR A 619 -15.22 -15.65 -18.41
C TYR A 619 -14.61 -16.57 -17.36
N LEU A 620 -14.55 -16.09 -16.11
CA LEU A 620 -14.23 -16.90 -14.95
C LEU A 620 -15.53 -17.35 -14.31
N LYS A 621 -15.61 -18.62 -13.93
CA LYS A 621 -16.79 -19.16 -13.25
C LYS A 621 -16.40 -19.77 -11.92
N ASP A 622 -17.00 -19.32 -10.84
CA ASP A 622 -16.76 -19.79 -9.48
C ASP A 622 -17.59 -21.05 -9.14
N ARG A 623 -17.42 -21.57 -7.94
CA ARG A 623 -18.14 -22.73 -7.43
C ARG A 623 -19.67 -22.51 -7.26
N TYR A 624 -20.12 -21.27 -7.29
CA TYR A 624 -21.53 -20.89 -7.20
C TYR A 624 -22.15 -20.63 -8.57
N ASN A 625 -21.42 -20.95 -9.65
CA ASN A 625 -21.80 -20.69 -11.03
C ASN A 625 -21.92 -19.18 -11.39
N SER A 626 -21.33 -18.28 -10.59
CA SER A 626 -21.24 -16.87 -10.97
C SER A 626 -20.20 -16.69 -12.06
N GLU A 627 -20.53 -15.98 -13.12
CA GLU A 627 -19.64 -15.74 -14.25
C GLU A 627 -19.10 -14.31 -14.22
N PHE A 628 -17.78 -14.18 -14.17
CA PHE A 628 -17.09 -12.90 -14.11
C PHE A 628 -16.42 -12.60 -15.46
N PRO A 629 -16.88 -11.58 -16.18
CA PRO A 629 -16.25 -11.16 -17.43
C PRO A 629 -14.83 -10.65 -17.18
N VAL A 630 -13.88 -11.07 -18.01
CA VAL A 630 -12.48 -10.63 -18.01
C VAL A 630 -12.16 -9.99 -19.34
N LYS A 631 -12.01 -8.67 -19.36
CA LYS A 631 -11.65 -7.91 -20.56
C LYS A 631 -10.12 -7.80 -20.63
N CYS A 632 -9.54 -8.19 -21.77
CA CYS A 632 -8.15 -7.91 -22.08
C CYS A 632 -8.02 -6.48 -22.59
N SER A 633 -7.23 -5.65 -21.91
CA SER A 633 -6.87 -4.31 -22.37
C SER A 633 -5.44 -4.36 -22.92
N CYS A 634 -5.32 -4.57 -24.23
CA CYS A 634 -4.02 -4.57 -24.94
C CYS A 634 -3.63 -3.13 -25.26
N ASP A 635 -2.31 -2.86 -25.38
CA ASP A 635 -1.85 -1.55 -25.80
C ASP A 635 -2.29 -1.27 -27.26
N PRO A 636 -3.14 -0.27 -27.50
CA PRO A 636 -3.63 0.03 -28.84
C PRO A 636 -2.54 0.57 -29.77
N TRP A 637 -1.43 1.08 -29.21
CA TRP A 637 -0.34 1.73 -29.94
C TRP A 637 0.76 0.78 -30.38
N GLY A 638 0.81 -0.44 -29.81
CA GLY A 638 1.80 -1.45 -30.18
C GLY A 638 1.64 -1.91 -31.63
N LYS A 639 2.72 -1.96 -32.39
CA LYS A 639 2.74 -2.36 -33.81
C LYS A 639 2.57 -3.87 -34.00
N ASN A 640 3.03 -4.64 -33.04
CA ASN A 640 2.99 -6.10 -33.08
C ASN A 640 2.49 -6.69 -31.73
N ILE A 641 2.31 -8.00 -31.67
CA ILE A 641 1.78 -8.68 -30.46
C ILE A 641 2.68 -8.44 -29.23
N SER A 642 4.00 -8.43 -29.40
CA SER A 642 4.95 -8.22 -28.30
C SER A 642 4.84 -6.80 -27.73
N GLU A 643 4.80 -5.78 -28.58
CA GLU A 643 4.61 -4.39 -28.16
C GLU A 643 3.25 -4.19 -27.48
N LYS A 644 2.16 -4.70 -28.09
CA LYS A 644 0.80 -4.63 -27.48
C LYS A 644 0.71 -5.32 -26.13
N ALA A 645 1.52 -6.35 -25.92
CA ALA A 645 1.57 -7.07 -24.66
C ALA A 645 2.45 -6.40 -23.60
N LYS A 646 3.25 -5.37 -23.94
CA LYS A 646 4.22 -4.75 -23.03
C LYS A 646 3.54 -4.13 -21.80
N TYR A 647 2.45 -3.40 -22.01
CA TYR A 647 1.73 -2.69 -20.94
C TYR A 647 0.26 -3.11 -20.81
N CYS A 648 -0.11 -4.23 -21.42
CA CYS A 648 -1.47 -4.73 -21.32
C CYS A 648 -1.84 -5.14 -19.89
N TYR A 649 -3.12 -5.05 -19.57
CA TYR A 649 -3.69 -5.50 -18.31
C TYR A 649 -5.05 -6.14 -18.52
N ASN A 650 -5.52 -6.94 -17.57
CA ASN A 650 -6.87 -7.48 -17.55
C ASN A 650 -7.73 -6.72 -16.55
N ILE A 651 -8.99 -6.53 -16.90
CA ILE A 651 -10.04 -6.04 -16.01
C ILE A 651 -10.98 -7.19 -15.73
N ILE A 652 -11.12 -7.60 -14.49
CA ILE A 652 -12.11 -8.58 -14.06
C ILE A 652 -13.31 -7.80 -13.54
N TYR A 653 -14.46 -7.96 -14.20
CA TYR A 653 -15.70 -7.30 -13.78
C TYR A 653 -16.55 -8.17 -12.86
N ASN A 654 -17.45 -7.54 -12.12
CA ASN A 654 -18.43 -8.24 -11.31
C ASN A 654 -19.38 -9.08 -12.21
N SER A 655 -19.89 -10.19 -11.67
CA SER A 655 -20.82 -11.08 -12.38
C SER A 655 -22.21 -10.46 -12.60
N ILE A 656 -22.61 -9.55 -11.73
CA ILE A 656 -23.89 -8.83 -11.79
C ILE A 656 -23.58 -7.33 -11.79
N PRO A 657 -24.18 -6.53 -12.68
CA PRO A 657 -23.96 -5.10 -12.69
C PRO A 657 -24.48 -4.45 -11.40
N TYR A 658 -23.74 -3.46 -10.93
CA TYR A 658 -24.19 -2.54 -9.90
C TYR A 658 -25.32 -1.67 -10.44
N GLY A 659 -26.33 -1.38 -9.61
CA GLY A 659 -27.41 -0.50 -10.02
C GLY A 659 -28.28 -0.05 -8.85
N LEU A 660 -28.68 1.24 -8.88
CA LEU A 660 -29.49 1.90 -7.85
C LEU A 660 -30.86 2.43 -8.38
N PRO A 661 -31.61 1.67 -9.21
CA PRO A 661 -32.88 2.19 -9.70
C PRO A 661 -33.95 2.33 -8.61
N GLY A 662 -33.84 1.60 -7.50
CA GLY A 662 -34.77 1.65 -6.37
C GLY A 662 -34.38 2.61 -5.23
N GLU A 663 -33.25 3.32 -5.35
CA GLU A 663 -32.66 4.14 -4.28
C GLU A 663 -32.72 5.66 -4.55
N LYS A 664 -33.62 6.11 -5.43
CA LYS A 664 -33.71 7.52 -5.85
C LYS A 664 -33.80 8.50 -4.68
N ASP A 665 -34.65 8.21 -3.69
CA ASP A 665 -34.86 9.12 -2.53
C ASP A 665 -33.64 9.19 -1.62
N GLN A 666 -32.88 8.11 -1.49
CA GLN A 666 -31.63 8.08 -0.75
C GLN A 666 -30.54 8.86 -1.49
N VAL A 667 -30.44 8.66 -2.82
CA VAL A 667 -29.49 9.34 -3.68
C VAL A 667 -29.71 10.86 -3.66
N LYS A 668 -30.95 11.33 -3.70
CA LYS A 668 -31.29 12.76 -3.60
C LYS A 668 -30.79 13.41 -2.31
N LYS A 669 -30.68 12.65 -1.21
CA LYS A 669 -30.23 13.15 0.11
C LYS A 669 -28.71 13.29 0.21
N LEU A 670 -27.94 12.83 -0.77
CA LEU A 670 -26.47 12.84 -0.72
C LEU A 670 -25.84 14.16 -1.18
N ASN A 671 -26.62 15.14 -1.62
CA ASN A 671 -26.13 16.43 -2.09
C ASN A 671 -25.03 16.33 -3.16
N LEU A 672 -25.28 15.55 -4.22
CA LEU A 672 -24.34 15.23 -5.29
C LEU A 672 -24.25 16.34 -6.34
N HIS A 673 -23.11 16.37 -7.05
CA HIS A 673 -22.93 17.19 -8.25
C HIS A 673 -23.68 16.60 -9.46
N SER A 674 -23.51 15.29 -9.69
CA SER A 674 -24.01 14.58 -10.88
C SER A 674 -24.17 13.08 -10.67
N LEU A 675 -24.76 12.42 -11.67
CA LEU A 675 -25.00 10.98 -11.71
C LEU A 675 -24.32 10.38 -12.93
N ARG A 676 -23.81 9.13 -12.83
CA ARG A 676 -23.17 8.45 -13.97
C ARG A 676 -23.74 7.05 -14.23
N LEU A 677 -23.91 6.72 -15.51
CA LEU A 677 -24.12 5.36 -15.99
C LEU A 677 -22.87 4.90 -16.74
N ALA A 678 -22.26 3.79 -16.32
CA ALA A 678 -21.02 3.29 -16.91
C ALA A 678 -21.27 2.00 -17.70
N PHE A 679 -21.16 2.08 -19.03
CA PHE A 679 -21.28 0.95 -19.94
C PHE A 679 -19.88 0.45 -20.32
N THR A 680 -19.62 -0.85 -20.08
CA THR A 680 -18.28 -1.44 -20.22
C THR A 680 -18.22 -2.61 -21.18
N ILE A 681 -19.14 -3.59 -21.01
CA ILE A 681 -19.19 -4.85 -21.77
C ILE A 681 -20.58 -5.09 -22.40
N GLU A 682 -21.52 -4.21 -22.13
CA GLU A 682 -22.90 -4.35 -22.59
C GLU A 682 -23.01 -4.21 -24.10
N GLU A 683 -23.87 -5.03 -24.70
CA GLU A 683 -24.27 -4.86 -26.09
C GLU A 683 -25.12 -3.58 -26.27
N PRO A 684 -25.05 -2.92 -27.43
CA PRO A 684 -25.69 -1.62 -27.69
C PRO A 684 -27.18 -1.56 -27.28
N GLU A 685 -27.99 -2.52 -27.70
CA GLU A 685 -29.42 -2.55 -27.40
C GLU A 685 -29.70 -2.70 -25.89
N LYS A 686 -28.86 -3.48 -25.19
CA LYS A 686 -28.96 -3.61 -23.74
C LYS A 686 -28.64 -2.31 -23.03
N ALA A 687 -27.58 -1.61 -23.49
CA ALA A 687 -27.18 -0.34 -22.93
C ALA A 687 -28.27 0.72 -23.09
N LYS A 688 -28.90 0.81 -24.28
CA LYS A 688 -30.03 1.69 -24.56
C LYS A 688 -31.24 1.41 -23.66
N ALA A 689 -31.56 0.14 -23.47
CA ALA A 689 -32.68 -0.27 -22.62
C ALA A 689 -32.45 0.04 -21.13
N ILE A 690 -31.16 -0.04 -20.66
CA ILE A 690 -30.78 0.34 -19.31
C ILE A 690 -30.80 1.87 -19.13
N LEU A 691 -30.28 2.63 -20.08
CA LEU A 691 -30.36 4.08 -20.05
C LEU A 691 -31.82 4.56 -19.95
N LYS A 692 -32.71 3.99 -20.75
CA LYS A 692 -34.17 4.28 -20.71
C LYS A 692 -34.75 4.02 -19.32
N GLU A 693 -34.41 2.88 -18.69
CA GLU A 693 -34.87 2.55 -17.33
C GLU A 693 -34.45 3.61 -16.31
N PHE A 694 -33.14 3.96 -16.28
CA PHE A 694 -32.62 4.95 -15.32
C PHE A 694 -33.19 6.35 -15.59
N ARG A 695 -33.36 6.75 -16.86
CA ARG A 695 -34.02 8.00 -17.22
C ARG A 695 -35.46 8.04 -16.71
N THR A 696 -36.23 6.98 -16.96
CA THR A 696 -37.61 6.86 -16.47
C THR A 696 -37.69 6.99 -14.95
N VAL A 697 -36.75 6.38 -14.20
CA VAL A 697 -36.74 6.48 -12.74
C VAL A 697 -36.28 7.83 -12.24
N TYR A 698 -35.11 8.33 -12.71
CA TYR A 698 -34.46 9.48 -12.11
C TYR A 698 -34.94 10.84 -12.68
N GLN A 699 -35.36 10.89 -13.93
CA GLN A 699 -35.82 12.12 -14.60
C GLN A 699 -37.35 12.19 -14.74
N GLU A 700 -38.03 11.07 -15.04
CA GLU A 700 -39.45 11.03 -15.32
C GLU A 700 -40.31 10.54 -14.13
N ASN A 701 -39.70 10.25 -12.96
CA ASN A 701 -40.39 9.75 -11.76
C ASN A 701 -41.16 8.42 -11.93
N GLY A 702 -40.75 7.61 -12.89
CA GLY A 702 -41.33 6.28 -13.12
C GLY A 702 -40.79 5.21 -12.17
N LYS A 703 -41.27 3.96 -12.35
CA LYS A 703 -40.87 2.80 -11.54
C LYS A 703 -39.73 2.02 -12.22
N PRO A 704 -38.85 1.35 -11.40
CA PRO A 704 -37.83 0.43 -11.93
C PRO A 704 -38.44 -0.73 -12.72
N SER A 705 -37.70 -1.22 -13.73
CA SER A 705 -38.16 -2.32 -14.61
C SER A 705 -38.15 -3.72 -13.94
N GLY A 706 -37.57 -3.86 -12.74
CA GLY A 706 -37.43 -5.15 -12.08
C GLY A 706 -36.20 -5.95 -12.52
N ARG A 707 -35.28 -5.38 -13.31
CA ARG A 707 -33.98 -6.01 -13.64
C ARG A 707 -33.16 -6.27 -12.39
N ARG A 708 -32.38 -7.35 -12.44
CA ARG A 708 -31.51 -7.73 -11.32
C ARG A 708 -30.21 -6.91 -11.31
N TYR A 709 -29.97 -6.16 -10.23
CA TYR A 709 -28.78 -5.42 -9.94
C TYR A 709 -28.23 -5.79 -8.57
N THR A 710 -26.92 -5.62 -8.36
CA THR A 710 -26.35 -5.56 -7.02
C THR A 710 -26.27 -4.11 -6.56
N LYS A 711 -26.56 -3.86 -5.29
CA LYS A 711 -26.39 -2.53 -4.67
C LYS A 711 -24.96 -2.29 -4.16
N GLY A 712 -24.06 -3.25 -4.41
CA GLY A 712 -22.68 -3.17 -3.94
C GLY A 712 -22.61 -2.86 -2.45
N HIS A 713 -21.82 -1.87 -2.10
CA HIS A 713 -21.67 -1.38 -0.72
C HIS A 713 -22.66 -0.28 -0.33
N PHE A 714 -23.46 0.26 -1.25
CA PHE A 714 -24.38 1.37 -0.97
C PHE A 714 -25.29 1.13 0.26
N LYS A 715 -25.65 -0.12 0.54
CA LYS A 715 -26.42 -0.50 1.75
C LYS A 715 -25.58 -1.05 2.88
N ARG A 716 -24.51 -1.76 2.57
CA ARG A 716 -23.75 -2.57 3.55
C ARG A 716 -22.50 -1.85 4.05
N GLY A 717 -21.76 -1.17 3.16
CA GLY A 717 -20.43 -0.67 3.42
C GLY A 717 -19.36 -1.75 3.39
N ALA A 718 -18.09 -1.33 3.35
CA ALA A 718 -16.94 -2.19 3.48
C ALA A 718 -16.37 -2.12 4.90
N GLU A 719 -16.03 -3.31 5.43
CA GLU A 719 -15.34 -3.44 6.71
C GLU A 719 -13.84 -3.17 6.57
#